data_c30a662c624f20e59cdc23ca69c930f7
#
_entry.id   c30a662c624f20e59cdc23ca69c930f7
#
_cell.length_a   1.000
_cell.length_b   1.000
_cell.length_c   1.000
_cell.angle_alpha   90.00
_cell.angle_beta   90.00
_cell.angle_gamma   90.00
#
_symmetry.space_group_name_H-M   'P 1'
#
loop_
_entity.id
_entity.type
_entity.pdbx_description
1 polymer ?
#
loop_
_entity_poly.entity_id
_entity_poly.type
_entity_poly.pdbx_seq_one_letter_code
_entity_poly.pdbx_strand_id
1 'polypeptide(L)'
;MAGSGKFAFCSRVESGETIDSVAGPLWKHRLDQPDRLDRPRASANGNGKLKGKGHRTPQEAVASLARWLKGRGTDLGELTGSWPYHDSGGRPVLVIFRFDRLDPETGERSKSYRPVHRGDDGRWRSGDPEGPLPLYHLPELAEADLVVICEGEKAAAAVRSLGLVATSPSHGAESPQRTDWSPLAGKTVVILPDNDEPGRAFGEKVVELLRRLDPRPTVKVVELPDLPPKGDAVEWIEAGGTKDALLKLIEGAGVIDPPPPGTAPEDEDDRPIIVVSTDIHLTIQAAVDAVAVEPGIYQRGNSLVTILRAAKGKAGRLEYREPGSPRIVPVALPRLAELLSRNARFVKYDGRSKAFVPAIVPKWCTEAIAARGEWPKVREIEGVVEAPTMRPDGTILDVAGWDKKTGLLYEPNGGFPSIPGRPTRADAEDAAGRLMGLVADFPFKSDEHKAAWLAGLLTVAARYAILGPVPMFLVNANVPGAGKTWLADLIAIIVAGREMPRSSYSGDDAEMAKVILSVALAAVRFVLFDNVPTGFKIGGGALDRALTGRTFQDRILGKSQMSPEVPLDAVFFASGNNLGLRGDALRRVIPCELVSDHERPEERTDFRIPNIKAHAKEHRGELLRDALVILRAHAAAGRPPSGLVSVGYPEWSSVVRDAIHWSTGLDPAAPRMEVRMDDDETQRRHALVDGWSRLVARTGKPLTAAAAVRALEGAPLGLEDVHDLLCGLSEDGKLPSSRRLGNALSKERGRPTPAGSLEFKRQDGNRAWYVRPPKHPARGSDSSDSSDSVFPTRVGDVREDREREDSAQLHGGRPESESLESLESLGPSDPLDPDDDRNWTF
;
A
#
# COMPACT_ATOMS: atom_id res chain seq x y z
N MET A 1 5.44 19.04 -16.23
CA MET A 1 5.88 20.13 -17.14
C MET A 1 4.76 20.43 -18.13
N ALA A 2 4.39 21.70 -18.31
CA ALA A 2 3.49 22.13 -19.38
C ALA A 2 4.34 22.84 -20.44
N GLY A 3 4.14 22.59 -21.71
CA GLY A 3 4.95 23.11 -22.79
C GLY A 3 4.16 23.87 -23.84
N SER A 4 4.74 24.95 -24.38
CA SER A 4 4.22 25.73 -25.52
C SER A 4 5.28 25.77 -26.61
N GLY A 5 5.47 24.69 -27.36
CA GLY A 5 6.35 24.62 -28.53
C GLY A 5 7.85 24.92 -28.31
N LYS A 6 8.24 26.12 -27.94
CA LYS A 6 9.64 26.54 -27.69
C LYS A 6 10.05 26.60 -26.23
N PHE A 7 9.10 26.48 -25.28
CA PHE A 7 9.36 26.59 -23.85
C PHE A 7 8.59 25.53 -23.07
N ALA A 8 9.19 25.07 -21.96
CA ALA A 8 8.52 24.27 -20.95
C ALA A 8 8.50 25.01 -19.61
N PHE A 9 7.46 24.79 -18.79
CA PHE A 9 7.27 25.42 -17.49
C PHE A 9 7.33 24.39 -16.37
N CYS A 10 8.00 24.70 -15.28
CA CYS A 10 8.29 23.78 -14.19
C CYS A 10 8.17 24.49 -12.83
N SER A 11 7.61 23.82 -11.83
CA SER A 11 7.49 24.31 -10.45
C SER A 11 8.66 23.88 -9.53
N ARG A 12 9.66 23.17 -10.05
CA ARG A 12 10.72 22.54 -9.24
C ARG A 12 12.11 23.07 -9.47
N VAL A 13 12.35 23.76 -10.59
CA VAL A 13 13.67 24.24 -10.98
C VAL A 13 13.56 25.70 -11.37
N GLU A 14 14.30 26.56 -10.69
CA GLU A 14 14.32 28.01 -10.97
C GLU A 14 15.09 28.32 -12.26
N SER A 15 14.48 29.14 -13.11
CA SER A 15 15.08 29.62 -14.36
C SER A 15 14.80 31.07 -14.58
N GLY A 16 15.35 32.03 -14.30
CA GLY A 16 15.27 33.48 -14.52
C GLY A 16 13.94 34.14 -14.94
N GLU A 17 13.00 33.40 -15.54
CA GLU A 17 11.67 33.89 -15.93
C GLU A 17 10.57 33.05 -15.34
N THR A 18 9.56 33.67 -14.71
CA THR A 18 8.40 33.01 -14.12
C THR A 18 7.09 33.49 -14.77
N ILE A 19 6.05 32.64 -14.66
CA ILE A 19 4.67 33.03 -14.87
C ILE A 19 3.86 32.58 -13.65
N ASP A 20 2.88 33.39 -13.28
CA ASP A 20 1.95 33.02 -12.21
C ASP A 20 0.94 31.97 -12.70
N SER A 21 0.67 30.97 -11.88
CA SER A 21 -0.39 29.99 -12.12
C SER A 21 -1.25 29.82 -10.86
N VAL A 22 -2.43 29.23 -11.02
CA VAL A 22 -3.35 28.95 -9.89
C VAL A 22 -2.71 28.04 -8.83
N ALA A 23 -1.65 27.28 -9.20
CA ALA A 23 -0.90 26.40 -8.30
C ALA A 23 0.42 27.03 -7.78
N GLY A 24 0.67 28.33 -8.05
CA GLY A 24 1.91 29.04 -7.70
C GLY A 24 2.80 29.35 -8.91
N PRO A 25 3.96 29.99 -8.70
CA PRO A 25 4.84 30.39 -9.77
C PRO A 25 5.43 29.19 -10.52
N LEU A 26 5.45 29.28 -11.86
CA LEU A 26 6.10 28.31 -12.74
C LEU A 26 7.30 28.96 -13.41
N TRP A 27 8.42 28.24 -13.46
CA TRP A 27 9.64 28.70 -14.12
C TRP A 27 9.64 28.31 -15.59
N LYS A 28 10.02 29.24 -16.47
CA LYS A 28 10.04 29.09 -17.94
C LYS A 28 11.40 28.58 -18.41
N HIS A 29 11.42 27.47 -19.11
CA HIS A 29 12.61 26.86 -19.68
C HIS A 29 12.55 26.86 -21.22
N ARG A 30 13.61 27.28 -21.89
CA ARG A 30 13.72 27.20 -23.36
C ARG A 30 14.06 25.78 -23.77
N LEU A 31 13.31 25.23 -24.74
CA LEU A 31 13.49 23.87 -25.25
C LEU A 31 14.47 23.77 -26.44
N ASP A 32 14.79 24.91 -27.05
CA ASP A 32 15.70 25.02 -28.20
C ASP A 32 17.18 25.20 -27.83
N GLN A 33 17.48 25.29 -26.52
CA GLN A 33 18.85 25.25 -25.99
C GLN A 33 18.96 24.10 -25.00
N PRO A 34 20.00 23.25 -25.08
CA PRO A 34 20.22 22.22 -24.07
C PRO A 34 20.41 22.93 -22.72
N ASP A 35 19.46 22.67 -21.82
CA ASP A 35 19.48 23.23 -20.48
C ASP A 35 20.82 22.90 -19.82
N ARG A 36 21.53 23.90 -19.33
CA ARG A 36 22.76 23.71 -18.56
C ARG A 36 22.56 22.89 -17.29
N LEU A 37 21.30 22.55 -16.98
CA LEU A 37 20.87 21.76 -15.80
C LEU A 37 20.96 20.25 -16.01
N ASP A 38 21.03 19.75 -17.25
CA ASP A 38 21.19 18.31 -17.55
C ASP A 38 22.63 17.81 -17.55
N ARG A 39 23.57 18.69 -17.23
CA ARG A 39 24.89 18.21 -16.82
C ARG A 39 24.77 17.78 -15.36
N PRO A 40 25.12 16.52 -15.01
CA PRO A 40 25.32 16.17 -13.62
C PRO A 40 26.17 17.28 -13.03
N ARG A 41 25.75 17.90 -11.93
CA ARG A 41 26.63 18.74 -11.10
C ARG A 41 27.87 17.88 -10.96
N ALA A 42 28.93 18.24 -11.71
CA ALA A 42 30.23 17.71 -11.44
C ALA A 42 30.39 17.95 -9.94
N SER A 43 30.53 16.88 -9.17
CA SER A 43 30.99 16.98 -7.81
C SER A 43 32.15 17.98 -7.87
N ALA A 44 32.27 18.84 -6.89
CA ALA A 44 33.31 19.90 -6.85
C ALA A 44 34.74 19.37 -7.06
N ASN A 45 34.90 18.09 -7.30
CA ASN A 45 36.10 17.33 -7.69
C ASN A 45 36.11 16.97 -9.19
N GLY A 46 35.79 17.91 -10.05
CA GLY A 46 36.05 17.79 -11.49
C GLY A 46 37.54 17.73 -11.77
N ASN A 47 38.20 16.60 -11.50
CA ASN A 47 39.53 16.25 -11.99
C ASN A 47 39.48 16.04 -13.51
N GLY A 48 39.34 17.13 -14.27
CA GLY A 48 39.59 17.12 -15.70
C GLY A 48 41.06 16.80 -15.92
N LYS A 49 41.42 15.55 -16.20
CA LYS A 49 42.76 15.17 -16.64
C LYS A 49 43.09 15.99 -17.88
N LEU A 50 43.88 17.08 -17.70
CA LEU A 50 44.57 17.74 -18.78
C LEU A 50 45.58 16.74 -19.34
N LYS A 51 45.28 16.08 -20.44
CA LYS A 51 46.24 15.31 -21.23
C LYS A 51 47.25 16.32 -21.87
N GLY A 52 48.15 16.88 -21.06
CA GLY A 52 49.16 17.83 -21.46
C GLY A 52 50.53 17.31 -21.09
N LYS A 53 51.59 17.83 -21.80
CA LYS A 53 52.97 17.67 -21.40
C LYS A 53 53.08 18.19 -19.96
N GLY A 54 53.41 17.32 -18.97
CA GLY A 54 53.51 17.70 -17.57
C GLY A 54 54.50 18.86 -17.35
N HIS A 55 54.36 19.57 -16.21
CA HIS A 55 55.11 20.76 -15.83
C HIS A 55 56.38 20.37 -15.07
N ARG A 56 57.34 21.30 -14.95
CA ARG A 56 58.61 21.05 -14.24
C ARG A 56 58.45 21.19 -12.72
N THR A 57 57.54 22.09 -12.28
CA THR A 57 57.26 22.32 -10.86
C THR A 57 55.80 22.18 -10.54
N PRO A 58 55.41 21.88 -9.29
CA PRO A 58 54.02 21.81 -8.89
C PRO A 58 53.31 23.17 -8.99
N GLN A 59 54.02 24.27 -8.78
CA GLN A 59 53.52 25.64 -8.90
C GLN A 59 53.12 25.96 -10.35
N GLU A 60 53.94 25.55 -11.34
CA GLU A 60 53.59 25.69 -12.75
C GLU A 60 52.35 24.89 -13.12
N ALA A 61 52.22 23.70 -12.60
CA ALA A 61 51.05 22.83 -12.85
C ALA A 61 49.75 23.40 -12.32
N VAL A 62 49.76 23.89 -11.08
CA VAL A 62 48.58 24.51 -10.46
C VAL A 62 48.23 25.85 -11.09
N ALA A 63 49.24 26.67 -11.46
CA ALA A 63 49.00 27.95 -12.16
C ALA A 63 48.40 27.70 -13.56
N SER A 64 48.84 26.65 -14.25
CA SER A 64 48.28 26.24 -15.53
C SER A 64 46.80 25.80 -15.39
N LEU A 65 46.51 25.04 -14.34
CA LEU A 65 45.13 24.64 -14.00
C LEU A 65 44.24 25.86 -13.68
N ALA A 66 44.73 26.77 -12.86
CA ALA A 66 43.99 27.99 -12.47
C ALA A 66 43.67 28.87 -13.71
N ARG A 67 44.62 29.07 -14.61
CA ARG A 67 44.40 29.78 -15.89
C ARG A 67 43.38 29.08 -16.76
N TRP A 68 43.43 27.77 -16.87
CA TRP A 68 42.51 26.97 -17.66
C TRP A 68 41.06 27.04 -17.09
N LEU A 69 40.90 27.00 -15.76
CA LEU A 69 39.61 27.14 -15.09
C LEU A 69 39.04 28.56 -15.26
N LYS A 70 39.92 29.60 -15.13
CA LYS A 70 39.53 31.01 -15.30
C LYS A 70 39.02 31.28 -16.71
N GLY A 71 39.68 30.68 -17.73
CA GLY A 71 39.20 30.74 -19.14
C GLY A 71 37.83 30.08 -19.36
N ARG A 72 37.32 29.32 -18.42
CA ARG A 72 36.00 28.67 -18.43
C ARG A 72 35.03 29.28 -17.44
N GLY A 73 35.33 30.44 -16.90
CA GLY A 73 34.44 31.15 -15.98
C GLY A 73 34.54 30.71 -14.52
N THR A 74 35.52 29.85 -14.17
CA THR A 74 35.76 29.46 -12.78
C THR A 74 37.00 30.16 -12.26
N ASP A 75 36.84 31.20 -11.44
CA ASP A 75 37.95 31.83 -10.75
C ASP A 75 38.17 31.14 -9.39
N LEU A 76 39.37 30.66 -9.13
CA LEU A 76 39.72 29.96 -7.89
C LEU A 76 39.97 30.93 -6.73
N GLY A 77 40.21 32.22 -7.00
CA GLY A 77 40.63 33.19 -6.01
C GLY A 77 42.16 33.20 -5.80
N GLU A 78 42.56 33.55 -4.61
CA GLU A 78 43.98 33.69 -4.23
C GLU A 78 44.55 32.38 -3.70
N LEU A 79 45.84 32.10 -4.04
CA LEU A 79 46.55 30.94 -3.49
C LEU A 79 47.02 31.26 -2.06
N THR A 80 46.44 30.60 -1.08
CA THR A 80 46.63 30.89 0.35
C THR A 80 47.40 29.80 1.11
N GLY A 81 47.61 28.60 0.50
CA GLY A 81 48.36 27.54 1.15
C GLY A 81 48.80 26.43 0.20
N SER A 82 49.82 25.70 0.60
CA SER A 82 50.29 24.51 -0.11
C SER A 82 50.92 23.51 0.85
N TRP A 83 50.58 22.22 0.67
CA TRP A 83 51.05 21.12 1.51
C TRP A 83 51.66 20.03 0.64
N PRO A 84 53.00 19.83 0.70
CA PRO A 84 53.68 18.77 -0.04
C PRO A 84 53.56 17.43 0.72
N TYR A 85 53.22 16.40 -0.04
CA TYR A 85 53.22 15.00 0.41
C TYR A 85 54.41 14.27 -0.22
N HIS A 86 55.09 13.45 0.56
CA HIS A 86 56.33 12.78 0.19
C HIS A 86 56.16 11.29 0.12
N ASP A 87 56.93 10.61 -0.71
CA ASP A 87 57.09 9.16 -0.62
C ASP A 87 57.98 8.77 0.59
N SER A 88 58.11 7.46 0.83
CA SER A 88 58.96 6.93 1.93
C SER A 88 60.42 7.33 1.82
N GLY A 89 60.91 7.73 0.64
CA GLY A 89 62.25 8.24 0.40
C GLY A 89 62.38 9.76 0.50
N GLY A 90 61.36 10.46 0.97
CA GLY A 90 61.37 11.91 1.17
C GLY A 90 61.22 12.76 -0.10
N ARG A 91 60.88 12.14 -1.26
CA ARG A 91 60.65 12.90 -2.47
C ARG A 91 59.21 13.38 -2.57
N PRO A 92 58.93 14.64 -2.94
CA PRO A 92 57.59 15.14 -3.10
C PRO A 92 56.86 14.44 -4.29
N VAL A 93 55.72 13.83 -4.02
CA VAL A 93 54.89 13.09 -4.99
C VAL A 93 53.50 13.67 -5.21
N LEU A 94 53.00 14.45 -4.23
CA LEU A 94 51.72 15.12 -4.32
C LEU A 94 51.80 16.47 -3.58
N VAL A 95 51.14 17.50 -4.09
CA VAL A 95 51.01 18.79 -3.42
C VAL A 95 49.56 19.22 -3.46
N ILE A 96 48.99 19.50 -2.33
CA ILE A 96 47.64 20.06 -2.21
C ILE A 96 47.77 21.60 -2.14
N PHE A 97 47.14 22.30 -3.06
CA PHE A 97 47.08 23.74 -3.09
C PHE A 97 45.68 24.21 -2.66
N ARG A 98 45.64 25.21 -1.76
CA ARG A 98 44.40 25.85 -1.29
C ARG A 98 44.27 27.22 -1.93
N PHE A 99 43.08 27.48 -2.45
CA PHE A 99 42.65 28.78 -2.94
C PHE A 99 41.49 29.27 -2.12
N ASP A 100 41.52 30.53 -1.71
CA ASP A 100 40.45 31.23 -1.03
C ASP A 100 39.88 32.30 -1.97
N ARG A 101 38.59 32.31 -2.14
CA ARG A 101 37.87 33.29 -2.95
C ARG A 101 36.87 34.01 -2.08
N LEU A 102 36.88 35.32 -2.15
CA LEU A 102 35.84 36.18 -1.60
C LEU A 102 34.85 36.48 -2.74
N ASP A 103 33.57 36.16 -2.53
CA ASP A 103 32.55 36.57 -3.47
C ASP A 103 32.31 38.09 -3.33
N PRO A 104 32.48 38.88 -4.41
CA PRO A 104 32.37 40.33 -4.31
C PRO A 104 30.94 40.83 -4.11
N GLU A 105 29.92 40.00 -4.42
CA GLU A 105 28.51 40.39 -4.29
C GLU A 105 27.92 39.95 -2.93
N THR A 106 28.28 38.79 -2.43
CA THR A 106 27.70 38.22 -1.19
C THR A 106 28.64 38.39 0.02
N GLY A 107 29.92 38.66 -0.19
CA GLY A 107 30.91 38.68 0.87
C GLY A 107 31.27 37.33 1.45
N GLU A 108 30.77 36.25 0.89
CA GLU A 108 31.05 34.88 1.34
C GLU A 108 32.47 34.44 0.93
N ARG A 109 33.16 33.77 1.86
CA ARG A 109 34.46 33.15 1.58
C ARG A 109 34.28 31.70 1.21
N SER A 110 34.72 31.30 0.03
CA SER A 110 34.78 29.93 -0.43
C SER A 110 36.22 29.41 -0.47
N LYS A 111 36.42 28.17 -0.03
CA LYS A 111 37.72 27.49 -0.06
C LYS A 111 37.70 26.41 -1.14
N SER A 112 38.78 26.27 -1.91
CA SER A 112 38.92 25.17 -2.85
C SER A 112 40.33 24.58 -2.82
N TYR A 113 40.40 23.25 -2.81
CA TYR A 113 41.64 22.50 -2.77
C TYR A 113 41.92 21.89 -4.15
N ARG A 114 43.20 21.98 -4.61
CA ARG A 114 43.59 21.46 -5.92
C ARG A 114 44.83 20.60 -5.79
N PRO A 115 44.74 19.29 -5.96
CA PRO A 115 45.85 18.37 -5.94
C PRO A 115 46.65 18.46 -7.25
N VAL A 116 47.98 18.36 -7.12
CA VAL A 116 48.92 18.24 -8.22
C VAL A 116 49.90 17.14 -7.87
N HIS A 117 50.03 16.14 -8.71
CA HIS A 117 50.89 14.98 -8.47
C HIS A 117 52.07 14.91 -9.44
N ARG A 118 53.11 14.20 -9.03
CA ARG A 118 54.27 13.89 -9.85
C ARG A 118 54.08 12.56 -10.55
N GLY A 119 54.15 12.57 -11.87
CA GLY A 119 54.08 11.35 -12.66
C GLY A 119 55.43 10.59 -12.71
N ASP A 120 55.41 9.36 -13.23
CA ASP A 120 56.59 8.49 -13.35
C ASP A 120 57.69 9.11 -14.23
N ASP A 121 57.32 10.00 -15.14
CA ASP A 121 58.28 10.79 -15.97
C ASP A 121 58.88 11.98 -15.23
N GLY A 122 58.60 12.11 -13.90
CA GLY A 122 59.11 13.16 -13.03
C GLY A 122 58.43 14.51 -13.22
N ARG A 123 57.39 14.62 -14.07
CA ARG A 123 56.66 15.86 -14.35
C ARG A 123 55.42 15.99 -13.54
N TRP A 124 55.01 17.22 -13.21
CA TRP A 124 53.85 17.52 -12.41
C TRP A 124 52.60 17.70 -13.25
N ARG A 125 51.50 17.10 -12.79
CA ARG A 125 50.18 17.11 -13.44
C ARG A 125 49.09 17.44 -12.43
N SER A 126 48.03 18.09 -12.90
CA SER A 126 46.85 18.37 -12.06
C SER A 126 46.05 17.09 -11.78
N GLY A 127 45.50 16.99 -10.56
CA GLY A 127 44.71 15.87 -10.09
C GLY A 127 45.52 14.94 -9.18
N ASP A 128 44.82 13.92 -8.63
CA ASP A 128 45.43 12.88 -7.81
C ASP A 128 46.24 11.89 -8.62
N PRO A 129 47.27 11.27 -8.06
CA PRO A 129 47.92 10.12 -8.65
C PRO A 129 46.99 8.91 -8.77
N GLU A 130 47.39 7.93 -9.57
CA GLU A 130 46.71 6.63 -9.60
C GLU A 130 47.11 5.80 -8.37
N GLY A 131 46.16 5.15 -7.72
CA GLY A 131 46.39 4.32 -6.55
C GLY A 131 46.08 5.01 -5.19
N PRO A 132 46.53 4.40 -4.09
CA PRO A 132 46.40 4.94 -2.75
C PRO A 132 47.20 6.24 -2.56
N LEU A 133 46.68 7.16 -1.78
CA LEU A 133 47.30 8.47 -1.52
C LEU A 133 48.22 8.39 -0.30
N PRO A 134 49.39 9.07 -0.32
CA PRO A 134 50.30 9.07 0.82
C PRO A 134 49.74 9.86 2.00
N LEU A 135 50.21 9.50 3.20
CA LEU A 135 50.00 10.27 4.41
C LEU A 135 50.86 11.53 4.43
N TYR A 136 50.38 12.61 5.04
CA TYR A 136 51.10 13.84 5.21
C TYR A 136 52.34 13.59 6.10
N HIS A 137 53.56 14.11 5.74
CA HIS A 137 54.84 13.84 6.41
C HIS A 137 55.20 12.35 6.54
N LEU A 138 54.87 11.54 5.56
CA LEU A 138 55.07 10.09 5.54
C LEU A 138 56.49 9.62 5.99
N PRO A 139 57.65 10.26 5.60
CA PRO A 139 58.97 9.79 6.02
C PRO A 139 59.18 9.78 7.52
N GLU A 140 58.60 10.71 8.26
CA GLU A 140 58.75 10.83 9.71
C GLU A 140 57.89 9.82 10.49
N LEU A 141 56.87 9.25 9.83
CA LEU A 141 56.01 8.22 10.44
C LEU A 141 56.77 6.89 10.64
N ALA A 142 57.83 6.65 9.83
CA ALA A 142 58.56 5.37 9.88
C ALA A 142 59.20 5.11 11.26
N GLU A 143 59.80 6.15 11.87
CA GLU A 143 60.55 6.06 13.12
C GLU A 143 59.68 6.36 14.37
N ALA A 144 58.43 6.78 14.20
CA ALA A 144 57.56 7.18 15.30
C ALA A 144 56.80 6.00 15.90
N ASP A 145 56.82 5.81 17.19
CA ASP A 145 56.00 4.85 17.94
C ASP A 145 54.59 5.41 18.19
N LEU A 146 54.43 6.73 18.33
CA LEU A 146 53.21 7.46 18.56
C LEU A 146 52.96 8.42 17.40
N VAL A 147 51.80 8.29 16.74
CA VAL A 147 51.39 9.14 15.63
C VAL A 147 50.00 9.73 15.89
N VAL A 148 49.90 11.05 15.77
CA VAL A 148 48.61 11.76 15.88
C VAL A 148 48.01 11.96 14.49
N ILE A 149 46.76 11.57 14.32
CA ILE A 149 45.98 11.81 13.08
C ILE A 149 45.01 12.96 13.32
N CYS A 150 45.09 13.99 12.45
CA CYS A 150 44.16 15.09 12.38
C CYS A 150 43.35 15.00 11.06
N GLU A 151 42.20 15.67 10.99
CA GLU A 151 41.36 15.66 9.78
C GLU A 151 42.06 16.35 8.61
N GLY A 152 42.74 17.48 8.90
CA GLY A 152 43.39 18.30 7.88
C GLY A 152 44.85 18.61 8.17
N GLU A 153 45.58 19.02 7.09
CA GLU A 153 47.04 19.31 7.15
C GLU A 153 47.36 20.48 8.09
N LYS A 154 46.44 21.46 8.25
CA LYS A 154 46.61 22.62 9.12
C LYS A 154 46.60 22.20 10.58
N ALA A 155 45.64 21.36 10.97
CA ALA A 155 45.54 20.81 12.30
C ALA A 155 46.75 19.89 12.62
N ALA A 156 47.18 19.05 11.66
CA ALA A 156 48.36 18.22 11.80
C ALA A 156 49.63 19.08 11.98
N ALA A 157 49.80 20.17 11.20
CA ALA A 157 50.93 21.10 11.34
C ALA A 157 50.95 21.80 12.72
N ALA A 158 49.76 22.14 13.27
CA ALA A 158 49.65 22.74 14.60
C ALA A 158 50.09 21.74 15.69
N VAL A 159 49.65 20.50 15.64
CA VAL A 159 50.08 19.42 16.57
C VAL A 159 51.59 19.18 16.44
N ARG A 160 52.14 19.25 15.24
CA ARG A 160 53.59 19.13 14.99
C ARG A 160 54.41 20.29 15.63
N SER A 161 53.83 21.49 15.71
CA SER A 161 54.49 22.62 16.39
C SER A 161 54.70 22.39 17.89
N LEU A 162 53.93 21.45 18.49
CA LEU A 162 54.15 20.99 19.85
C LEU A 162 55.26 19.94 19.98
N GLY A 163 55.92 19.54 18.87
CA GLY A 163 56.95 18.50 18.86
C GLY A 163 56.42 17.07 18.94
N LEU A 164 55.22 16.82 18.47
CA LEU A 164 54.63 15.47 18.29
C LEU A 164 54.61 15.11 16.80
N VAL A 165 54.68 13.82 16.48
CA VAL A 165 54.55 13.36 15.11
C VAL A 165 53.07 13.29 14.77
N ALA A 166 52.65 14.10 13.79
CA ALA A 166 51.26 14.16 13.35
C ALA A 166 51.14 14.11 11.83
N THR A 167 50.06 13.53 11.38
CA THR A 167 49.72 13.32 9.97
C THR A 167 48.22 13.59 9.69
N SER A 168 47.89 13.72 8.41
CA SER A 168 46.52 13.77 7.93
C SER A 168 46.39 13.10 6.56
N PRO A 169 45.17 12.61 6.16
CA PRO A 169 44.92 12.21 4.79
C PRO A 169 44.84 13.42 3.85
N SER A 170 45.14 13.24 2.57
CA SER A 170 45.25 14.35 1.59
C SER A 170 43.92 15.02 1.21
N HIS A 171 42.78 14.44 1.55
CA HIS A 171 41.45 14.98 1.28
C HIS A 171 40.56 15.06 2.53
N GLY A 172 41.18 15.11 3.72
CA GLY A 172 40.49 15.24 4.99
C GLY A 172 39.39 14.21 5.18
N ALA A 173 38.23 14.65 5.74
CA ALA A 173 37.10 13.79 6.02
C ALA A 173 36.39 13.16 4.79
N GLU A 174 36.60 13.73 3.59
CA GLU A 174 35.82 13.29 2.41
C GLU A 174 36.28 11.92 1.84
N SER A 175 37.51 11.51 2.02
CA SER A 175 38.04 10.33 1.34
C SER A 175 39.13 9.55 2.10
N PRO A 176 38.98 9.25 3.41
CA PRO A 176 40.03 8.52 4.17
C PRO A 176 40.29 7.13 3.61
N GLN A 177 39.34 6.52 2.91
CA GLN A 177 39.46 5.20 2.26
C GLN A 177 40.42 5.17 1.06
N ARG A 178 40.84 6.34 0.53
CA ARG A 178 41.82 6.45 -0.56
C ARG A 178 43.24 6.57 -0.08
N THR A 179 43.46 6.76 1.22
CA THR A 179 44.77 6.93 1.84
C THR A 179 45.42 5.59 2.14
N ASP A 180 46.73 5.47 1.93
CA ASP A 180 47.50 4.32 2.38
C ASP A 180 47.82 4.45 3.86
N TRP A 181 47.13 3.69 4.68
CA TRP A 181 47.32 3.67 6.12
C TRP A 181 48.37 2.66 6.58
N SER A 182 48.95 1.87 5.66
CA SER A 182 49.91 0.80 6.00
C SER A 182 51.13 1.28 6.79
N PRO A 183 51.61 2.53 6.66
CA PRO A 183 52.74 3.05 7.46
C PRO A 183 52.45 3.16 8.96
N LEU A 184 51.16 3.03 9.38
CA LEU A 184 50.75 3.08 10.78
C LEU A 184 50.61 1.70 11.42
N ALA A 185 50.88 0.63 10.68
CA ALA A 185 50.79 -0.73 11.20
C ALA A 185 51.72 -0.91 12.42
N GLY A 186 51.18 -1.53 13.50
CA GLY A 186 51.89 -1.81 14.73
C GLY A 186 52.23 -0.61 15.64
N LYS A 187 51.80 0.61 15.27
CA LYS A 187 52.08 1.83 16.03
C LYS A 187 50.96 2.20 17.00
N THR A 188 51.25 3.12 17.93
CA THR A 188 50.23 3.78 18.73
C THR A 188 49.69 4.97 17.92
N VAL A 189 48.41 4.95 17.60
CA VAL A 189 47.74 5.96 16.79
C VAL A 189 46.70 6.70 17.61
N VAL A 190 46.78 8.02 17.62
CA VAL A 190 45.80 8.90 18.30
C VAL A 190 45.04 9.70 17.25
N ILE A 191 43.73 9.62 17.25
CA ILE A 191 42.88 10.36 16.36
C ILE A 191 42.31 11.55 17.13
N LEU A 192 42.50 12.78 16.57
CA LEU A 192 41.88 14.02 17.06
C LEU A 192 40.82 14.45 16.06
N PRO A 193 39.55 14.09 16.29
CA PRO A 193 38.44 14.56 15.45
C PRO A 193 38.16 16.04 15.70
N ASP A 194 37.72 16.77 14.68
CA ASP A 194 37.15 18.09 14.82
C ASP A 194 35.84 18.05 15.63
N ASN A 195 35.50 19.12 16.36
CA ASN A 195 34.33 19.18 17.25
C ASN A 195 33.04 19.40 16.47
N ASP A 196 32.72 18.51 15.52
CA ASP A 196 31.48 18.47 14.77
C ASP A 196 31.08 17.02 14.38
N GLU A 197 29.91 16.86 13.78
CA GLU A 197 29.43 15.53 13.38
C GLU A 197 30.29 14.91 12.25
N PRO A 198 30.72 15.67 11.20
CA PRO A 198 31.68 15.17 10.20
C PRO A 198 33.00 14.71 10.79
N GLY A 199 33.56 15.43 11.75
CA GLY A 199 34.83 15.11 12.41
C GLY A 199 34.73 13.81 13.23
N ARG A 200 33.65 13.59 13.96
CA ARG A 200 33.40 12.31 14.65
C ARG A 200 33.24 11.14 13.66
N ALA A 201 32.49 11.33 12.59
CA ALA A 201 32.33 10.32 11.54
C ALA A 201 33.65 9.98 10.83
N PHE A 202 34.51 10.99 10.63
CA PHE A 202 35.88 10.79 10.16
C PHE A 202 36.69 9.92 11.11
N GLY A 203 36.67 10.24 12.41
CA GLY A 203 37.35 9.45 13.45
C GLY A 203 36.93 7.98 13.46
N GLU A 204 35.64 7.72 13.42
CA GLU A 204 35.09 6.36 13.34
C GLU A 204 35.55 5.63 12.07
N LYS A 205 35.56 6.31 10.95
CA LYS A 205 36.01 5.74 9.68
C LYS A 205 37.48 5.40 9.65
N VAL A 206 38.32 6.28 10.22
CA VAL A 206 39.76 6.02 10.36
C VAL A 206 40.03 4.85 11.28
N VAL A 207 39.33 4.75 12.42
CA VAL A 207 39.39 3.56 13.31
C VAL A 207 39.08 2.26 12.54
N GLU A 208 38.02 2.24 11.70
CA GLU A 208 37.67 1.09 10.88
C GLU A 208 38.79 0.69 9.90
N LEU A 209 39.44 1.70 9.27
CA LEU A 209 40.53 1.46 8.32
C LEU A 209 41.81 0.95 9.01
N LEU A 210 42.14 1.52 10.16
CA LEU A 210 43.32 1.12 10.94
C LEU A 210 43.16 -0.31 11.51
N ARG A 211 41.97 -0.75 11.84
CA ARG A 211 41.72 -2.13 12.31
C ARG A 211 42.04 -3.20 11.27
N ARG A 212 42.15 -2.84 9.99
CA ARG A 212 42.47 -3.77 8.89
C ARG A 212 43.96 -3.96 8.66
N LEU A 213 44.80 -3.21 9.40
CA LEU A 213 46.25 -3.30 9.27
C LEU A 213 46.80 -4.51 10.06
N ASP A 214 47.88 -5.08 9.52
CA ASP A 214 48.64 -6.15 10.16
C ASP A 214 50.16 -5.80 10.16
N PRO A 215 50.85 -5.68 11.33
CA PRO A 215 50.29 -5.75 12.69
C PRO A 215 49.33 -4.60 13.00
N ARG A 216 48.30 -4.85 13.81
CA ARG A 216 47.31 -3.85 14.18
C ARG A 216 47.91 -2.71 15.00
N PRO A 217 47.59 -1.46 14.75
CA PRO A 217 47.99 -0.34 15.62
C PRO A 217 47.13 -0.29 16.89
N THR A 218 47.70 0.21 17.98
CA THR A 218 46.96 0.59 19.19
C THR A 218 46.28 1.93 18.92
N VAL A 219 44.94 1.97 18.87
CA VAL A 219 44.18 3.17 18.49
C VAL A 219 43.53 3.81 19.71
N LYS A 220 43.66 5.11 19.83
CA LYS A 220 42.96 5.95 20.81
C LYS A 220 42.24 7.08 20.06
N VAL A 221 41.09 7.50 20.53
CA VAL A 221 40.42 8.73 20.08
C VAL A 221 40.39 9.71 21.24
N VAL A 222 40.83 10.93 20.99
CA VAL A 222 40.91 11.97 22.00
C VAL A 222 40.08 13.16 21.52
N GLU A 223 39.05 13.50 22.27
CA GLU A 223 38.32 14.76 22.07
C GLU A 223 39.01 15.85 22.87
N LEU A 224 39.36 16.92 22.19
CA LEU A 224 40.00 18.07 22.81
C LEU A 224 38.94 18.85 23.63
N PRO A 225 39.23 19.18 24.90
CA PRO A 225 38.29 19.91 25.74
C PRO A 225 38.13 21.38 25.31
N ASP A 226 36.99 21.98 25.67
CA ASP A 226 36.66 23.39 25.51
C ASP A 226 36.75 23.96 24.07
N LEU A 227 36.66 23.08 23.06
CA LEU A 227 36.57 23.51 21.67
C LEU A 227 35.20 24.11 21.32
N PRO A 228 35.18 25.23 20.58
CA PRO A 228 33.94 25.75 20.02
C PRO A 228 33.36 24.73 18.99
N PRO A 229 32.07 24.86 18.62
CA PRO A 229 31.50 24.08 17.53
C PRO A 229 32.32 24.24 16.23
N LYS A 230 32.75 23.15 15.59
CA LYS A 230 33.63 23.07 14.45
C LYS A 230 35.09 23.48 14.74
N GLY A 231 35.48 23.52 16.00
CA GLY A 231 36.86 23.78 16.40
C GLY A 231 37.73 22.54 16.17
N ASP A 232 39.00 22.80 15.82
CA ASP A 232 40.01 21.78 15.57
C ASP A 232 41.25 21.94 16.53
N ALA A 233 42.28 21.16 16.30
CA ALA A 233 43.49 21.20 17.12
C ALA A 233 44.23 22.57 17.01
N VAL A 234 43.99 23.39 15.99
CA VAL A 234 44.57 24.72 15.87
C VAL A 234 44.02 25.64 16.95
N GLU A 235 42.68 25.77 17.05
CA GLU A 235 42.05 26.63 18.04
C GLU A 235 42.37 26.16 19.47
N TRP A 236 42.48 24.83 19.69
CA TRP A 236 42.85 24.31 21.01
C TRP A 236 44.26 24.76 21.41
N ILE A 237 45.22 24.71 20.46
CA ILE A 237 46.61 25.15 20.70
C ILE A 237 46.68 26.67 20.85
N GLU A 238 45.95 27.45 20.02
CA GLU A 238 45.86 28.92 20.12
C GLU A 238 45.24 29.35 21.46
N ALA A 239 44.31 28.53 22.05
CA ALA A 239 43.75 28.76 23.38
C ALA A 239 44.68 28.36 24.55
N GLY A 240 45.95 27.96 24.26
CA GLY A 240 46.96 27.65 25.27
C GLY A 240 47.18 26.17 25.50
N GLY A 241 46.69 25.29 24.59
CA GLY A 241 46.98 23.86 24.60
C GLY A 241 48.45 23.56 24.47
N THR A 242 49.03 22.76 25.36
CA THR A 242 50.44 22.39 25.40
C THR A 242 50.69 20.92 25.10
N LYS A 243 51.93 20.57 24.74
CA LYS A 243 52.35 19.17 24.55
C LYS A 243 51.99 18.28 25.76
N ASP A 244 52.32 18.74 26.97
CA ASP A 244 52.08 17.95 28.19
C ASP A 244 50.58 17.80 28.47
N ALA A 245 49.75 18.79 28.15
CA ALA A 245 48.32 18.69 28.24
C ALA A 245 47.76 17.66 27.27
N LEU A 246 48.21 17.69 26.00
CA LEU A 246 47.79 16.72 24.99
C LEU A 246 48.25 15.29 25.37
N LEU A 247 49.47 15.11 25.86
CA LEU A 247 49.97 13.80 26.30
C LEU A 247 49.13 13.25 27.46
N LYS A 248 48.74 14.08 28.42
CA LYS A 248 47.84 13.67 29.52
C LYS A 248 46.46 13.22 29.00
N LEU A 249 45.92 13.93 28.03
CA LEU A 249 44.66 13.51 27.39
C LEU A 249 44.83 12.16 26.69
N ILE A 250 45.93 11.96 25.98
CA ILE A 250 46.29 10.71 25.31
C ILE A 250 46.45 9.56 26.32
N GLU A 251 47.14 9.80 27.46
CA GLU A 251 47.29 8.82 28.51
C GLU A 251 45.96 8.44 29.13
N GLY A 252 45.08 9.41 29.40
CA GLY A 252 43.76 9.21 29.98
C GLY A 252 42.74 8.58 29.02
N ALA A 253 43.00 8.65 27.73
CA ALA A 253 42.09 8.08 26.72
C ALA A 253 42.21 6.55 26.71
N GLY A 254 41.03 5.88 26.76
CA GLY A 254 40.94 4.42 26.61
C GLY A 254 41.43 3.98 25.23
N VAL A 255 42.16 2.86 25.22
CA VAL A 255 42.45 2.17 23.94
C VAL A 255 41.12 1.67 23.38
N ILE A 256 40.85 1.99 22.11
CA ILE A 256 39.74 1.38 21.43
C ILE A 256 40.17 -0.05 21.11
N ASP A 257 39.87 -0.95 22.07
CA ASP A 257 40.20 -2.36 21.93
C ASP A 257 39.52 -2.89 20.63
N PRO A 258 40.31 -3.47 19.73
CA PRO A 258 39.78 -4.47 18.85
C PRO A 258 39.32 -5.65 19.73
N PRO A 259 38.31 -6.42 19.40
CA PRO A 259 38.09 -7.71 20.00
C PRO A 259 39.41 -8.50 19.94
N PRO A 260 39.84 -9.21 21.01
CA PRO A 260 41.14 -9.80 21.15
C PRO A 260 41.54 -10.56 19.87
N PRO A 261 42.82 -10.49 19.44
CA PRO A 261 43.33 -11.24 18.30
C PRO A 261 43.22 -12.75 18.65
N GLY A 262 42.32 -13.46 18.00
CA GLY A 262 41.96 -14.85 18.27
C GLY A 262 40.50 -15.09 18.55
N THR A 263 39.67 -14.02 18.67
CA THR A 263 38.24 -14.07 18.46
C THR A 263 37.90 -13.21 17.25
N ALA A 264 38.38 -13.56 16.09
CA ALA A 264 37.43 -13.70 15.00
C ALA A 264 36.34 -14.59 15.58
N PRO A 265 35.05 -14.23 15.64
CA PRO A 265 34.09 -15.18 16.10
C PRO A 265 34.37 -16.46 15.30
N GLU A 266 34.92 -17.44 15.94
CA GLU A 266 34.83 -18.81 15.47
C GLU A 266 33.37 -18.97 15.24
N ASP A 267 32.99 -18.98 13.98
CA ASP A 267 31.74 -19.38 13.40
C ASP A 267 30.52 -19.59 14.33
N GLU A 268 30.25 -18.68 15.27
CA GLU A 268 28.96 -18.58 15.96
C GLU A 268 27.96 -17.77 15.15
N ASP A 269 28.32 -17.39 13.95
CA ASP A 269 27.38 -16.78 13.01
C ASP A 269 26.63 -17.90 12.27
N ASP A 270 25.64 -18.48 12.94
CA ASP A 270 24.75 -19.53 12.43
C ASP A 270 23.93 -19.12 11.21
N ARG A 271 24.13 -17.91 10.72
CA ARG A 271 23.44 -17.46 9.52
C ARG A 271 23.89 -18.24 8.29
N PRO A 272 22.96 -18.74 7.48
CA PRO A 272 23.29 -19.48 6.27
C PRO A 272 24.15 -18.64 5.31
N ILE A 273 25.13 -19.27 4.69
CA ILE A 273 25.98 -18.65 3.68
C ILE A 273 25.28 -18.74 2.31
N ILE A 274 25.10 -17.59 1.66
CA ILE A 274 24.56 -17.49 0.31
C ILE A 274 25.66 -17.08 -0.66
N VAL A 275 26.00 -17.99 -1.57
CA VAL A 275 27.01 -17.73 -2.58
C VAL A 275 26.39 -16.96 -3.74
N VAL A 276 26.93 -15.76 -4.00
CA VAL A 276 26.58 -14.97 -5.19
C VAL A 276 27.36 -15.53 -6.37
N SER A 277 26.67 -16.30 -7.22
CA SER A 277 27.25 -16.96 -8.39
C SER A 277 26.52 -16.56 -9.70
N THR A 278 27.03 -17.07 -10.83
CA THR A 278 26.36 -16.95 -12.15
C THR A 278 25.07 -17.74 -12.21
N ASP A 279 24.91 -18.77 -11.35
CA ASP A 279 23.68 -19.52 -11.18
C ASP A 279 22.72 -18.76 -10.27
N ILE A 280 22.15 -17.66 -10.83
CA ILE A 280 21.34 -16.70 -10.10
C ILE A 280 20.13 -17.34 -9.40
N HIS A 281 19.56 -18.40 -10.00
CA HIS A 281 18.40 -19.10 -9.45
C HIS A 281 18.69 -19.77 -8.10
N LEU A 282 19.90 -20.30 -7.90
CA LEU A 282 20.33 -20.89 -6.64
C LEU A 282 20.50 -19.80 -5.56
N THR A 283 21.14 -18.68 -5.93
CA THR A 283 21.27 -17.52 -5.04
C THR A 283 19.89 -16.98 -4.62
N ILE A 284 18.95 -16.86 -5.58
CA ILE A 284 17.58 -16.38 -5.29
C ILE A 284 16.83 -17.37 -4.38
N GLN A 285 16.95 -18.68 -4.65
CA GLN A 285 16.27 -19.69 -3.82
C GLN A 285 16.77 -19.68 -2.39
N ALA A 286 18.09 -19.64 -2.17
CA ALA A 286 18.67 -19.54 -0.84
C ALA A 286 18.28 -18.24 -0.13
N ALA A 287 18.18 -17.13 -0.85
CA ALA A 287 17.73 -15.86 -0.31
C ALA A 287 16.23 -15.88 0.06
N VAL A 288 15.37 -16.54 -0.72
CA VAL A 288 13.96 -16.76 -0.36
C VAL A 288 13.83 -17.59 0.92
N ASP A 289 14.64 -18.64 1.06
CA ASP A 289 14.66 -19.45 2.29
C ASP A 289 15.10 -18.62 3.51
N ALA A 290 16.05 -17.70 3.34
CA ALA A 290 16.49 -16.78 4.38
C ALA A 290 15.42 -15.71 4.73
N VAL A 291 14.57 -15.31 3.79
CA VAL A 291 13.43 -14.43 4.07
C VAL A 291 12.33 -15.16 4.82
N ALA A 292 12.11 -16.44 4.52
CA ALA A 292 11.02 -17.23 5.07
C ALA A 292 11.12 -17.45 6.60
N VAL A 293 12.30 -17.32 7.18
CA VAL A 293 12.50 -17.44 8.64
C VAL A 293 12.18 -16.13 9.38
N GLU A 294 12.02 -15.01 8.68
CA GLU A 294 11.73 -13.70 9.30
C GLU A 294 10.28 -13.64 9.80
N PRO A 295 10.03 -13.49 11.13
CA PRO A 295 8.68 -13.56 11.69
C PRO A 295 7.73 -12.47 11.22
N GLY A 296 8.26 -11.32 10.79
CA GLY A 296 7.47 -10.15 10.39
C GLY A 296 7.21 -10.05 8.88
N ILE A 297 7.60 -11.06 8.10
CA ILE A 297 7.39 -11.12 6.65
C ILE A 297 6.34 -12.17 6.32
N TYR A 298 5.44 -11.78 5.45
CA TYR A 298 4.33 -12.60 4.97
C TYR A 298 4.20 -12.45 3.46
N GLN A 299 3.48 -13.36 2.82
CA GLN A 299 2.99 -13.17 1.46
C GLN A 299 1.49 -12.90 1.48
N ARG A 300 1.03 -11.97 0.63
CA ARG A 300 -0.38 -11.66 0.40
C ARG A 300 -0.61 -11.45 -1.08
N GLY A 301 -1.41 -12.33 -1.69
CA GLY A 301 -1.47 -12.42 -3.15
C GLY A 301 -0.05 -12.56 -3.73
N ASN A 302 0.25 -11.78 -4.76
CA ASN A 302 1.55 -11.83 -5.45
C ASN A 302 2.58 -10.83 -4.86
N SER A 303 2.56 -10.57 -3.55
CA SER A 303 3.45 -9.58 -2.92
C SER A 303 3.98 -10.06 -1.56
N LEU A 304 5.27 -9.83 -1.31
CA LEU A 304 5.83 -9.88 0.05
C LEU A 304 5.37 -8.64 0.81
N VAL A 305 4.84 -8.86 2.00
CA VAL A 305 4.28 -7.80 2.84
C VAL A 305 4.83 -7.87 4.26
N THR A 306 4.80 -6.74 4.95
CA THR A 306 5.09 -6.63 6.38
C THR A 306 4.01 -5.81 7.07
N ILE A 307 3.97 -5.87 8.40
CA ILE A 307 2.99 -5.14 9.20
C ILE A 307 3.67 -3.94 9.84
N LEU A 308 3.22 -2.75 9.44
CA LEU A 308 3.61 -1.50 10.10
C LEU A 308 2.56 -1.12 11.13
N ARG A 309 3.00 -0.60 12.27
CA ARG A 309 2.13 -0.05 13.30
C ARG A 309 2.32 1.45 13.40
N ALA A 310 1.23 2.22 13.51
CA ALA A 310 1.29 3.65 13.70
C ALA A 310 2.09 3.98 14.97
N ALA A 311 3.08 4.89 14.87
CA ALA A 311 3.93 5.26 15.99
C ALA A 311 3.12 5.95 17.10
N LYS A 312 3.39 5.63 18.36
CA LYS A 312 2.83 6.34 19.50
C LYS A 312 3.40 7.78 19.52
N GLY A 313 2.56 8.80 19.38
CA GLY A 313 2.90 10.19 19.67
C GLY A 313 3.30 11.09 18.50
N LYS A 314 3.27 10.63 17.24
CA LYS A 314 3.42 11.53 16.07
C LYS A 314 2.23 11.37 15.13
N ALA A 315 1.13 12.02 15.46
CA ALA A 315 0.08 12.32 14.49
C ALA A 315 0.65 13.34 13.49
N GLY A 316 1.23 12.87 12.41
CA GLY A 316 1.53 13.73 11.26
C GLY A 316 0.20 14.29 10.74
N ARG A 317 0.18 15.56 10.35
CA ARG A 317 -1.01 16.35 9.95
C ARG A 317 -1.86 15.75 8.81
N LEU A 318 -1.48 14.59 8.24
CA LEU A 318 -2.11 13.97 7.06
C LEU A 318 -2.58 12.51 7.27
N GLU A 319 -2.28 11.86 8.40
CA GLU A 319 -2.77 10.52 8.71
C GLU A 319 -3.30 10.48 10.15
N TYR A 320 -4.59 10.72 10.30
CA TYR A 320 -5.28 10.51 11.58
C TYR A 320 -5.46 9.01 11.81
N ARG A 321 -4.42 8.36 12.36
CA ARG A 321 -4.49 6.97 12.79
C ARG A 321 -4.21 6.88 14.27
N GLU A 322 -5.02 6.10 14.96
CA GLU A 322 -4.75 5.80 16.36
C GLU A 322 -3.42 5.04 16.48
N PRO A 323 -2.59 5.43 17.48
CA PRO A 323 -1.31 4.78 17.73
C PRO A 323 -1.46 3.26 17.88
N GLY A 324 -0.57 2.52 17.22
CA GLY A 324 -0.54 1.06 17.28
C GLY A 324 -1.40 0.34 16.24
N SER A 325 -2.26 1.04 15.47
CA SER A 325 -3.09 0.37 14.45
C SER A 325 -2.22 -0.33 13.38
N PRO A 326 -2.44 -1.63 13.11
CA PRO A 326 -1.67 -2.38 12.16
C PRO A 326 -2.06 -2.03 10.71
N ARG A 327 -1.06 -2.06 9.82
CA ARG A 327 -1.23 -1.88 8.39
C ARG A 327 -0.36 -2.89 7.65
N ILE A 328 -0.95 -3.62 6.73
CA ILE A 328 -0.20 -4.47 5.80
C ILE A 328 0.35 -3.58 4.68
N VAL A 329 1.66 -3.64 4.45
CA VAL A 329 2.34 -2.87 3.39
C VAL A 329 3.32 -3.76 2.63
N PRO A 330 3.52 -3.52 1.32
CA PRO A 330 4.56 -4.21 0.57
C PRO A 330 5.94 -3.96 1.17
N VAL A 331 6.80 -5.00 1.16
CA VAL A 331 8.19 -4.88 1.59
C VAL A 331 8.98 -4.13 0.54
N ALA A 332 9.51 -2.95 0.90
CA ALA A 332 10.37 -2.17 0.01
C ALA A 332 11.71 -2.90 -0.24
N LEU A 333 12.28 -2.78 -1.46
CA LEU A 333 13.53 -3.44 -1.82
C LEU A 333 14.71 -3.15 -0.86
N PRO A 334 14.92 -1.91 -0.38
CA PRO A 334 15.95 -1.64 0.62
C PRO A 334 15.72 -2.39 1.94
N ARG A 335 14.46 -2.49 2.38
CA ARG A 335 14.11 -3.26 3.58
C ARG A 335 14.34 -4.76 3.37
N LEU A 336 14.05 -5.27 2.18
CA LEU A 336 14.33 -6.66 1.83
C LEU A 336 15.85 -6.95 1.86
N ALA A 337 16.67 -6.02 1.35
CA ALA A 337 18.13 -6.13 1.43
C ALA A 337 18.65 -6.15 2.88
N GLU A 338 18.10 -5.29 3.74
CA GLU A 338 18.42 -5.29 5.18
C GLU A 338 18.08 -6.62 5.85
N LEU A 339 16.88 -7.13 5.61
CA LEU A 339 16.43 -8.41 6.17
C LEU A 339 17.30 -9.58 5.70
N LEU A 340 17.62 -9.63 4.41
CA LEU A 340 18.52 -10.64 3.84
C LEU A 340 19.91 -10.57 4.49
N SER A 341 20.44 -9.36 4.67
CA SER A 341 21.73 -9.15 5.34
C SER A 341 21.71 -9.55 6.83
N ARG A 342 20.55 -9.45 7.49
CA ARG A 342 20.36 -9.89 8.87
C ARG A 342 20.29 -11.42 8.99
N ASN A 343 19.60 -12.07 8.05
CA ASN A 343 19.27 -13.48 8.13
C ASN A 343 20.25 -14.39 7.37
N ALA A 344 21.17 -13.84 6.57
CA ALA A 344 22.16 -14.61 5.81
C ALA A 344 23.45 -13.84 5.58
N ARG A 345 24.55 -14.58 5.37
CA ARG A 345 25.85 -14.06 4.97
C ARG A 345 26.03 -14.23 3.46
N PHE A 346 26.06 -13.12 2.72
CA PHE A 346 26.35 -13.17 1.29
C PHE A 346 27.86 -13.18 1.05
N VAL A 347 28.31 -14.12 0.22
CA VAL A 347 29.73 -14.24 -0.18
C VAL A 347 29.85 -14.39 -1.69
N LYS A 348 30.98 -13.94 -2.23
CA LYS A 348 31.32 -14.15 -3.65
C LYS A 348 32.74 -14.71 -3.77
N TYR A 349 33.00 -15.54 -4.77
CA TYR A 349 34.35 -16.00 -5.04
C TYR A 349 35.17 -14.87 -5.66
N ASP A 350 36.33 -14.58 -5.05
CA ASP A 350 37.31 -13.65 -5.60
C ASP A 350 38.46 -14.45 -6.23
N GLY A 351 38.62 -14.30 -7.54
CA GLY A 351 39.64 -15.02 -8.32
C GLY A 351 41.09 -14.58 -8.01
N ARG A 352 41.29 -13.41 -7.37
CA ARG A 352 42.60 -12.92 -6.98
C ARG A 352 43.07 -13.58 -5.69
N SER A 353 42.23 -13.54 -4.67
CA SER A 353 42.52 -14.18 -3.38
C SER A 353 42.28 -15.68 -3.37
N LYS A 354 41.64 -16.22 -4.44
CA LYS A 354 41.18 -17.62 -4.54
C LYS A 354 40.35 -18.08 -3.33
N ALA A 355 39.57 -17.17 -2.76
CA ALA A 355 38.75 -17.40 -1.57
C ALA A 355 37.35 -16.79 -1.72
N PHE A 356 36.41 -17.22 -0.89
CA PHE A 356 35.13 -16.56 -0.74
C PHE A 356 35.27 -15.33 0.14
N VAL A 357 34.89 -14.17 -0.38
CA VAL A 357 34.92 -12.90 0.35
C VAL A 357 33.50 -12.39 0.60
N PRO A 358 33.25 -11.65 1.70
CA PRO A 358 31.95 -11.06 1.98
C PRO A 358 31.42 -10.23 0.80
N ALA A 359 30.14 -10.30 0.54
CA ALA A 359 29.44 -9.54 -0.50
C ALA A 359 28.21 -8.85 0.08
N ILE A 360 27.90 -7.67 -0.43
CA ILE A 360 26.61 -7.02 -0.17
C ILE A 360 25.50 -7.78 -0.87
N VAL A 361 24.29 -7.68 -0.35
CA VAL A 361 23.09 -8.25 -1.00
C VAL A 361 22.94 -7.61 -2.39
N PRO A 362 22.99 -8.38 -3.49
CA PRO A 362 22.92 -7.79 -4.83
C PRO A 362 21.52 -7.21 -5.09
N LYS A 363 21.47 -6.04 -5.71
CA LYS A 363 20.19 -5.38 -6.06
C LYS A 363 19.31 -6.26 -6.95
N TRP A 364 19.89 -6.96 -7.94
CA TRP A 364 19.16 -7.89 -8.79
C TRP A 364 18.50 -9.03 -8.00
N CYS A 365 19.12 -9.47 -6.90
CA CYS A 365 18.58 -10.53 -6.05
C CYS A 365 17.30 -10.07 -5.35
N THR A 366 17.29 -8.87 -4.75
CA THR A 366 16.09 -8.30 -4.13
C THR A 366 14.98 -8.01 -5.14
N GLU A 367 15.32 -7.53 -6.33
CA GLU A 367 14.38 -7.30 -7.42
C GLU A 367 13.76 -8.62 -7.92
N ALA A 368 14.57 -9.66 -8.12
CA ALA A 368 14.10 -10.97 -8.53
C ALA A 368 13.21 -11.64 -7.48
N ILE A 369 13.56 -11.53 -6.17
CA ILE A 369 12.72 -12.02 -5.08
C ILE A 369 11.38 -11.30 -5.09
N ALA A 370 11.36 -9.98 -5.20
CA ALA A 370 10.12 -9.20 -5.20
C ALA A 370 9.23 -9.50 -6.42
N ALA A 371 9.84 -9.81 -7.58
CA ALA A 371 9.13 -10.12 -8.81
C ALA A 371 8.64 -11.58 -8.91
N ARG A 372 9.03 -12.46 -7.98
CA ARG A 372 8.75 -13.90 -8.06
C ARG A 372 7.25 -14.24 -8.01
N GLY A 373 6.47 -13.47 -7.24
CA GLY A 373 5.02 -13.64 -7.14
C GLY A 373 4.56 -14.75 -6.19
N GLU A 374 5.43 -15.72 -5.82
CA GLU A 374 5.15 -16.80 -4.91
C GLU A 374 6.41 -17.18 -4.13
N TRP A 375 6.30 -17.35 -2.81
CA TRP A 375 7.43 -17.62 -1.91
C TRP A 375 7.15 -18.83 -1.02
N PRO A 376 7.56 -20.04 -1.44
CA PRO A 376 7.40 -21.23 -0.62
C PRO A 376 8.01 -21.02 0.78
N LYS A 377 7.35 -21.52 1.82
CA LYS A 377 7.70 -21.39 3.23
C LYS A 377 7.45 -19.99 3.86
N VAL A 378 7.19 -18.94 3.09
CA VAL A 378 6.73 -17.66 3.65
C VAL A 378 5.25 -17.80 4.03
N ARG A 379 4.90 -17.38 5.25
CA ARG A 379 3.53 -17.48 5.75
C ARG A 379 2.58 -16.62 4.93
N GLU A 380 1.45 -17.19 4.53
CA GLU A 380 0.37 -16.41 3.94
C GLU A 380 -0.35 -15.58 4.99
N ILE A 381 -0.70 -14.33 4.66
CA ILE A 381 -1.50 -13.48 5.52
C ILE A 381 -2.74 -12.96 4.79
N GLU A 382 -3.90 -13.29 5.33
CA GLU A 382 -5.18 -12.74 4.86
C GLU A 382 -5.47 -11.38 5.49
N GLY A 383 -5.14 -11.20 6.76
CA GLY A 383 -5.38 -9.95 7.46
C GLY A 383 -4.83 -9.93 8.88
N VAL A 384 -4.94 -8.75 9.51
CA VAL A 384 -4.62 -8.55 10.92
C VAL A 384 -5.90 -8.24 11.68
N VAL A 385 -6.15 -8.97 12.77
CA VAL A 385 -7.29 -8.76 13.64
C VAL A 385 -6.82 -8.38 15.05
N GLU A 386 -7.44 -7.36 15.61
CA GLU A 386 -7.06 -6.79 16.91
C GLU A 386 -8.05 -7.21 18.03
N ALA A 387 -8.98 -8.06 17.69
CA ALA A 387 -9.99 -8.60 18.60
C ALA A 387 -10.33 -10.04 18.19
N PRO A 388 -10.89 -10.86 19.09
CA PRO A 388 -11.38 -12.18 18.73
C PRO A 388 -12.31 -12.14 17.53
N THR A 389 -12.23 -13.16 16.67
CA THR A 389 -13.07 -13.26 15.47
C THR A 389 -13.47 -14.70 15.19
N MET A 390 -14.50 -14.91 14.40
CA MET A 390 -14.98 -16.23 14.04
C MET A 390 -14.19 -16.81 12.86
N ARG A 391 -13.83 -18.09 12.93
CA ARG A 391 -13.27 -18.86 11.81
C ARG A 391 -14.37 -19.44 10.91
N PRO A 392 -14.07 -19.85 9.67
CA PRO A 392 -15.05 -20.47 8.77
C PRO A 392 -15.71 -21.74 9.36
N ASP A 393 -14.99 -22.50 10.17
CA ASP A 393 -15.50 -23.70 10.86
C ASP A 393 -16.43 -23.36 12.04
N GLY A 394 -16.69 -22.09 12.30
CA GLY A 394 -17.52 -21.62 13.40
C GLY A 394 -16.80 -21.54 14.75
N THR A 395 -15.54 -21.91 14.86
CA THR A 395 -14.75 -21.71 16.07
C THR A 395 -14.27 -20.26 16.20
N ILE A 396 -13.85 -19.88 17.40
CA ILE A 396 -13.33 -18.52 17.65
C ILE A 396 -11.80 -18.52 17.62
N LEU A 397 -11.24 -17.52 16.94
CA LEU A 397 -9.82 -17.18 17.03
C LEU A 397 -9.65 -16.19 18.18
N ASP A 398 -9.13 -16.67 19.32
CA ASP A 398 -8.93 -15.91 20.55
C ASP A 398 -7.52 -16.10 21.14
N VAL A 399 -6.66 -16.88 20.48
CA VAL A 399 -5.25 -17.08 20.84
C VAL A 399 -4.38 -16.19 19.98
N ALA A 400 -3.58 -15.31 20.62
CA ALA A 400 -2.70 -14.37 19.93
C ALA A 400 -1.64 -15.07 19.06
N GLY A 401 -1.33 -14.47 17.93
CA GLY A 401 -0.35 -14.96 16.97
C GLY A 401 -0.96 -15.27 15.60
N TRP A 402 -0.13 -15.85 14.72
CA TRP A 402 -0.57 -16.24 13.38
C TRP A 402 -1.35 -17.55 13.40
N ASP A 403 -2.57 -17.51 12.92
CA ASP A 403 -3.47 -18.67 12.83
C ASP A 403 -3.32 -19.39 11.48
N LYS A 404 -2.74 -20.59 11.51
CA LYS A 404 -2.50 -21.41 10.32
C LYS A 404 -3.79 -21.78 9.55
N LYS A 405 -4.93 -21.88 10.24
CA LYS A 405 -6.20 -22.27 9.62
C LYS A 405 -6.78 -21.16 8.72
N THR A 406 -6.55 -19.92 9.08
CA THR A 406 -7.17 -18.77 8.43
C THR A 406 -6.19 -17.81 7.77
N GLY A 407 -4.89 -17.95 8.01
CA GLY A 407 -3.91 -16.96 7.58
C GLY A 407 -4.01 -15.62 8.31
N LEU A 408 -4.81 -15.53 9.38
CA LEU A 408 -4.95 -14.29 10.15
C LEU A 408 -3.83 -14.15 11.19
N LEU A 409 -3.38 -12.93 11.37
CA LEU A 409 -2.57 -12.58 12.54
C LEU A 409 -3.48 -11.92 13.58
N TYR A 410 -3.66 -12.57 14.74
CA TYR A 410 -4.39 -11.99 15.85
C TYR A 410 -3.44 -11.29 16.82
N GLU A 411 -3.59 -9.99 16.93
CA GLU A 411 -2.83 -9.12 17.85
C GLU A 411 -3.82 -8.34 18.74
N PRO A 412 -4.16 -8.85 19.92
CA PRO A 412 -5.19 -8.23 20.76
C PRO A 412 -4.79 -6.83 21.22
N ASN A 413 -5.71 -5.85 21.05
CA ASN A 413 -5.55 -4.49 21.55
C ASN A 413 -6.53 -4.18 22.70
N GLY A 414 -6.68 -5.11 23.62
CA GLY A 414 -7.56 -4.99 24.80
C GLY A 414 -7.80 -6.32 25.49
N GLY A 415 -8.53 -6.25 26.60
CA GLY A 415 -9.01 -7.44 27.31
C GLY A 415 -10.34 -7.91 26.74
N PHE A 416 -10.47 -9.19 26.42
CA PHE A 416 -11.70 -9.78 25.92
C PHE A 416 -12.12 -10.95 26.82
N PRO A 417 -13.38 -10.94 27.34
CA PRO A 417 -13.90 -12.08 28.10
C PRO A 417 -13.96 -13.35 27.24
N SER A 418 -13.78 -14.49 27.84
CA SER A 418 -13.84 -15.77 27.14
C SER A 418 -15.23 -16.00 26.52
N ILE A 419 -15.25 -16.58 25.32
CA ILE A 419 -16.48 -16.93 24.61
C ILE A 419 -16.77 -18.40 24.85
N PRO A 420 -18.00 -18.76 25.29
CA PRO A 420 -18.35 -20.16 25.52
C PRO A 420 -18.14 -21.01 24.26
N GLY A 421 -17.57 -22.21 24.42
CA GLY A 421 -17.33 -23.11 23.30
C GLY A 421 -18.61 -23.62 22.63
N ARG A 422 -19.71 -23.72 23.37
CA ARG A 422 -21.03 -24.14 22.92
C ARG A 422 -22.13 -23.31 23.59
N PRO A 423 -22.30 -22.05 23.25
CA PRO A 423 -23.37 -21.23 23.79
C PRO A 423 -24.70 -21.73 23.25
N THR A 424 -25.76 -21.56 24.03
CA THR A 424 -27.12 -21.96 23.72
C THR A 424 -27.87 -20.90 22.88
N ARG A 425 -29.07 -21.22 22.43
CA ARG A 425 -29.94 -20.24 21.78
C ARG A 425 -30.36 -19.12 22.75
N ALA A 426 -30.64 -19.44 24.00
CA ALA A 426 -30.99 -18.47 25.04
C ALA A 426 -29.80 -17.48 25.27
N ASP A 427 -28.53 -17.97 25.31
CA ASP A 427 -27.36 -17.09 25.38
C ASP A 427 -27.30 -16.12 24.19
N ALA A 428 -27.69 -16.58 22.99
CA ALA A 428 -27.69 -15.73 21.79
C ALA A 428 -28.85 -14.72 21.80
N GLU A 429 -30.05 -15.10 22.32
CA GLU A 429 -31.20 -14.22 22.49
C GLU A 429 -30.86 -13.09 23.48
N ASP A 430 -30.25 -13.42 24.62
CA ASP A 430 -29.83 -12.46 25.65
C ASP A 430 -28.74 -11.52 25.09
N ALA A 431 -27.75 -12.06 24.35
CA ALA A 431 -26.70 -11.28 23.73
C ALA A 431 -27.26 -10.30 22.68
N ALA A 432 -28.19 -10.75 21.82
CA ALA A 432 -28.86 -9.92 20.84
C ALA A 432 -29.69 -8.82 21.53
N GLY A 433 -30.40 -9.16 22.60
CA GLY A 433 -31.16 -8.21 23.41
C GLY A 433 -30.28 -7.10 24.00
N ARG A 434 -29.08 -7.43 24.54
CA ARG A 434 -28.12 -6.44 25.04
C ARG A 434 -27.57 -5.53 23.94
N LEU A 435 -27.18 -6.10 22.78
CA LEU A 435 -26.66 -5.31 21.67
C LEU A 435 -27.72 -4.40 21.04
N MET A 436 -28.93 -4.89 20.83
CA MET A 436 -30.04 -4.07 20.35
C MET A 436 -30.46 -3.03 21.39
N GLY A 437 -30.33 -3.37 22.68
CA GLY A 437 -30.55 -2.47 23.81
C GLY A 437 -29.53 -1.32 23.84
N LEU A 438 -28.29 -1.52 23.46
CA LEU A 438 -27.27 -0.47 23.36
C LEU A 438 -27.72 0.70 22.48
N VAL A 439 -28.34 0.40 21.34
CA VAL A 439 -28.74 1.37 20.32
C VAL A 439 -30.23 1.75 20.37
N ALA A 440 -30.93 1.45 21.45
CA ALA A 440 -32.39 1.67 21.55
C ALA A 440 -32.80 3.15 21.53
N ASP A 441 -31.88 4.08 21.85
CA ASP A 441 -32.17 5.52 21.83
C ASP A 441 -32.13 6.13 20.43
N PHE A 442 -31.64 5.38 19.43
CA PHE A 442 -31.64 5.83 18.04
C PHE A 442 -33.02 5.63 17.41
N PRO A 443 -33.51 6.59 16.59
CA PRO A 443 -34.84 6.54 16.03
C PRO A 443 -34.93 5.61 14.81
N PHE A 444 -34.71 4.31 14.98
CA PHE A 444 -34.87 3.34 13.91
C PHE A 444 -36.31 3.32 13.41
N LYS A 445 -36.47 3.21 12.08
CA LYS A 445 -37.80 3.13 11.45
C LYS A 445 -38.60 1.90 11.94
N SER A 446 -37.93 0.76 12.18
CA SER A 446 -38.49 -0.45 12.75
C SER A 446 -37.39 -1.31 13.40
N ASP A 447 -37.80 -2.42 14.03
CA ASP A 447 -36.86 -3.38 14.63
C ASP A 447 -36.04 -4.13 13.55
N GLU A 448 -36.53 -4.30 12.32
CA GLU A 448 -35.77 -4.85 11.19
C GLU A 448 -34.61 -3.91 10.80
N HIS A 449 -34.81 -2.60 10.82
CA HIS A 449 -33.72 -1.62 10.60
C HIS A 449 -32.70 -1.63 11.74
N LYS A 450 -33.12 -1.90 12.98
CA LYS A 450 -32.22 -2.12 14.11
C LYS A 450 -31.44 -3.44 13.95
N ALA A 451 -32.12 -4.51 13.48
CA ALA A 451 -31.47 -5.77 13.14
C ALA A 451 -30.51 -5.63 11.96
N ALA A 452 -30.75 -4.72 11.00
CA ALA A 452 -29.81 -4.39 9.93
C ALA A 452 -28.51 -3.76 10.47
N TRP A 453 -28.58 -2.92 11.51
CA TRP A 453 -27.40 -2.43 12.22
C TRP A 453 -26.64 -3.58 12.91
N LEU A 454 -27.37 -4.48 13.61
CA LEU A 454 -26.75 -5.65 14.22
C LEU A 454 -26.08 -6.54 13.16
N ALA A 455 -26.69 -6.70 11.98
CA ALA A 455 -26.07 -7.44 10.87
C ALA A 455 -24.77 -6.78 10.40
N GLY A 456 -24.69 -5.45 10.37
CA GLY A 456 -23.45 -4.72 10.11
C GLY A 456 -22.36 -5.06 11.12
N LEU A 457 -22.68 -5.05 12.42
CA LEU A 457 -21.75 -5.43 13.50
C LEU A 457 -21.28 -6.88 13.36
N LEU A 458 -22.20 -7.82 13.21
CA LEU A 458 -21.87 -9.25 13.10
C LEU A 458 -21.07 -9.55 11.82
N THR A 459 -21.37 -8.84 10.71
CA THR A 459 -20.60 -8.98 9.45
C THR A 459 -19.15 -8.59 9.65
N VAL A 460 -18.88 -7.47 10.32
CA VAL A 460 -17.49 -7.04 10.61
C VAL A 460 -16.80 -8.00 11.58
N ALA A 461 -17.51 -8.48 12.61
CA ALA A 461 -16.97 -9.42 13.60
C ALA A 461 -16.63 -10.80 12.99
N ALA A 462 -17.41 -11.24 11.98
CA ALA A 462 -17.26 -12.55 11.33
C ALA A 462 -16.75 -12.47 9.88
N ARG A 463 -16.19 -11.32 9.41
CA ARG A 463 -15.86 -11.13 8.00
C ARG A 463 -15.05 -12.27 7.40
N TYR A 464 -14.05 -12.75 8.13
CA TYR A 464 -13.18 -13.84 7.67
C TYR A 464 -13.81 -15.23 7.78
N ALA A 465 -14.94 -15.36 8.47
CA ALA A 465 -15.73 -16.60 8.46
C ALA A 465 -16.66 -16.71 7.25
N ILE A 466 -16.88 -15.60 6.55
CA ILE A 466 -17.77 -15.52 5.38
C ILE A 466 -16.91 -15.69 4.12
N LEU A 467 -16.98 -16.87 3.52
CA LEU A 467 -16.16 -17.23 2.34
C LEU A 467 -16.67 -16.65 1.02
N GLY A 468 -17.45 -15.57 1.06
CA GLY A 468 -18.05 -14.92 -0.09
C GLY A 468 -18.09 -13.41 0.04
N PRO A 469 -18.67 -12.72 -0.96
CA PRO A 469 -18.96 -11.30 -0.86
C PRO A 469 -20.02 -11.03 0.21
N VAL A 470 -20.02 -9.80 0.72
CA VAL A 470 -20.97 -9.34 1.74
C VAL A 470 -21.72 -8.10 1.26
N PRO A 471 -22.96 -7.87 1.74
CA PRO A 471 -23.69 -6.67 1.37
C PRO A 471 -23.04 -5.41 1.95
N MET A 472 -23.31 -4.27 1.34
CA MET A 472 -23.03 -2.95 1.90
C MET A 472 -24.15 -2.54 2.84
N PHE A 473 -23.84 -1.79 3.90
CA PHE A 473 -24.81 -1.27 4.86
C PHE A 473 -24.97 0.25 4.67
N LEU A 474 -26.22 0.70 4.51
CA LEU A 474 -26.54 2.11 4.33
C LEU A 474 -27.28 2.64 5.55
N VAL A 475 -26.63 3.52 6.33
CA VAL A 475 -27.28 4.24 7.42
C VAL A 475 -27.85 5.54 6.88
N ASN A 476 -29.15 5.56 6.66
CA ASN A 476 -29.89 6.67 6.07
C ASN A 476 -30.76 7.36 7.14
N ALA A 477 -31.07 8.64 6.98
CA ALA A 477 -32.00 9.33 7.88
C ALA A 477 -32.84 10.37 7.11
N ASN A 478 -34.02 10.68 7.65
CA ASN A 478 -34.88 11.74 7.14
C ASN A 478 -34.33 13.15 7.44
N VAL A 479 -33.59 13.32 8.56
CA VAL A 479 -33.05 14.61 9.01
C VAL A 479 -31.57 14.51 9.39
N PRO A 480 -30.81 15.60 9.33
CA PRO A 480 -29.49 15.69 9.94
C PRO A 480 -29.52 15.45 11.47
N GLY A 481 -28.40 15.17 12.09
CA GLY A 481 -28.31 15.03 13.56
C GLY A 481 -28.88 13.71 14.13
N ALA A 482 -29.49 12.83 13.33
CA ALA A 482 -30.10 11.58 13.79
C ALA A 482 -29.13 10.48 14.28
N GLY A 483 -27.79 10.73 14.30
CA GLY A 483 -26.79 9.82 14.86
C GLY A 483 -26.22 8.78 13.89
N LYS A 484 -26.41 8.90 12.58
CA LYS A 484 -25.95 7.96 11.54
C LYS A 484 -24.49 7.55 11.66
N THR A 485 -23.60 8.55 11.71
CA THR A 485 -22.16 8.32 11.81
C THR A 485 -21.78 7.64 13.12
N TRP A 486 -22.51 7.92 14.20
CA TRP A 486 -22.30 7.26 15.50
C TRP A 486 -22.64 5.79 15.45
N LEU A 487 -23.69 5.38 14.76
CA LEU A 487 -24.03 3.96 14.58
C LEU A 487 -22.93 3.19 13.84
N ALA A 488 -22.33 3.80 12.82
CA ALA A 488 -21.19 3.20 12.11
C ALA A 488 -19.94 3.16 13.02
N ASP A 489 -19.65 4.25 13.75
CA ASP A 489 -18.52 4.29 14.67
C ASP A 489 -18.65 3.27 15.82
N LEU A 490 -19.86 3.03 16.33
CA LEU A 490 -20.09 2.00 17.37
C LEU A 490 -19.65 0.62 16.89
N ILE A 491 -19.96 0.23 15.66
CA ILE A 491 -19.50 -1.03 15.07
C ILE A 491 -17.98 -1.12 15.09
N ALA A 492 -17.31 -0.07 14.64
CA ALA A 492 -15.86 -0.01 14.57
C ALA A 492 -15.20 0.01 15.96
N ILE A 493 -15.78 0.76 16.91
CA ILE A 493 -15.33 0.80 18.30
C ILE A 493 -15.42 -0.59 18.94
N ILE A 494 -16.53 -1.29 18.77
CA ILE A 494 -16.73 -2.64 19.33
C ILE A 494 -15.70 -3.60 18.75
N VAL A 495 -15.52 -3.62 17.43
CA VAL A 495 -14.63 -4.60 16.77
C VAL A 495 -13.15 -4.21 16.79
N ALA A 496 -12.81 -2.93 16.66
CA ALA A 496 -11.43 -2.48 16.51
C ALA A 496 -10.94 -1.47 17.56
N GLY A 497 -11.79 -1.03 18.47
CA GLY A 497 -11.45 -0.07 19.55
C GLY A 497 -11.34 1.39 19.10
N ARG A 498 -11.63 1.68 17.84
CA ARG A 498 -11.49 3.02 17.23
C ARG A 498 -12.67 3.34 16.32
N GLU A 499 -12.84 4.62 15.98
CA GLU A 499 -13.87 5.06 15.05
C GLU A 499 -13.66 4.47 13.65
N MET A 500 -14.74 4.39 12.86
CA MET A 500 -14.71 3.82 11.53
C MET A 500 -13.89 4.69 10.57
N PRO A 501 -12.94 4.11 9.81
CA PRO A 501 -12.21 4.86 8.78
C PRO A 501 -13.19 5.46 7.76
N ARG A 502 -13.01 6.73 7.44
CA ARG A 502 -13.88 7.47 6.53
C ARG A 502 -13.25 7.63 5.15
N SER A 503 -14.08 7.57 4.13
CA SER A 503 -13.73 7.87 2.75
C SER A 503 -14.86 8.66 2.08
N SER A 504 -14.57 9.36 1.01
CA SER A 504 -15.58 10.03 0.22
C SER A 504 -16.21 9.07 -0.78
N TYR A 505 -17.52 9.11 -0.93
CA TYR A 505 -18.23 8.44 -2.02
C TYR A 505 -18.10 9.26 -3.30
N SER A 506 -17.74 8.62 -4.41
CA SER A 506 -17.72 9.26 -5.71
C SER A 506 -18.86 8.74 -6.58
N GLY A 507 -19.57 9.66 -7.23
CA GLY A 507 -20.56 9.33 -8.27
C GLY A 507 -19.92 8.95 -9.60
N ASP A 508 -18.64 9.29 -9.80
CA ASP A 508 -17.82 8.86 -10.94
C ASP A 508 -17.29 7.44 -10.69
N ASP A 509 -17.59 6.53 -11.63
CA ASP A 509 -17.27 5.11 -11.48
C ASP A 509 -15.76 4.84 -11.52
N ALA A 510 -15.00 5.63 -12.28
CA ALA A 510 -13.55 5.50 -12.36
C ALA A 510 -12.85 5.98 -11.08
N GLU A 511 -13.34 7.07 -10.47
CA GLU A 511 -12.83 7.53 -9.17
C GLU A 511 -13.21 6.54 -8.05
N MET A 512 -14.44 6.01 -8.09
CA MET A 512 -14.89 5.00 -7.12
C MET A 512 -14.05 3.73 -7.19
N ALA A 513 -13.68 3.27 -8.40
CA ALA A 513 -12.79 2.13 -8.60
C ALA A 513 -11.42 2.34 -7.95
N LYS A 514 -10.85 3.56 -8.04
CA LYS A 514 -9.58 3.91 -7.39
C LYS A 514 -9.67 3.88 -5.86
N VAL A 515 -10.77 4.39 -5.30
CA VAL A 515 -11.02 4.33 -3.86
C VAL A 515 -11.08 2.88 -3.39
N ILE A 516 -11.87 2.03 -4.09
CA ILE A 516 -12.01 0.61 -3.75
C ILE A 516 -10.67 -0.12 -3.86
N LEU A 517 -9.89 0.13 -4.93
CA LEU A 517 -8.56 -0.45 -5.09
C LEU A 517 -7.62 -0.05 -3.93
N SER A 518 -7.66 1.21 -3.51
CA SER A 518 -6.86 1.68 -2.37
C SER A 518 -7.24 0.99 -1.06
N VAL A 519 -8.53 0.74 -0.83
CA VAL A 519 -9.06 -0.02 0.31
C VAL A 519 -8.55 -1.47 0.27
N ALA A 520 -8.60 -2.12 -0.89
CA ALA A 520 -8.14 -3.50 -1.09
C ALA A 520 -6.62 -3.64 -0.86
N LEU A 521 -5.82 -2.75 -1.47
CA LEU A 521 -4.35 -2.73 -1.32
C LEU A 521 -3.92 -2.50 0.13
N ALA A 522 -4.63 -1.64 0.85
CA ALA A 522 -4.36 -1.35 2.26
C ALA A 522 -4.92 -2.41 3.23
N ALA A 523 -5.61 -3.44 2.72
CA ALA A 523 -6.30 -4.47 3.50
C ALA A 523 -7.20 -3.89 4.60
N VAL A 524 -7.96 -2.83 4.27
CA VAL A 524 -8.89 -2.20 5.21
C VAL A 524 -10.08 -3.12 5.41
N ARG A 525 -10.40 -3.47 6.67
CA ARG A 525 -11.48 -4.41 6.99
C ARG A 525 -12.89 -3.83 6.84
N PHE A 526 -13.05 -2.54 7.07
CA PHE A 526 -14.31 -1.81 6.97
C PHE A 526 -14.06 -0.34 6.71
N VAL A 527 -14.94 0.31 5.97
CA VAL A 527 -14.84 1.73 5.61
C VAL A 527 -16.22 2.35 5.49
N LEU A 528 -16.35 3.60 5.96
CA LEU A 528 -17.56 4.41 5.86
C LEU A 528 -17.40 5.44 4.74
N PHE A 529 -18.27 5.40 3.75
CA PHE A 529 -18.52 6.53 2.87
C PHE A 529 -19.42 7.53 3.61
N ASP A 530 -18.77 8.48 4.29
CA ASP A 530 -19.45 9.38 5.20
C ASP A 530 -20.01 10.61 4.49
N ASN A 531 -21.18 11.05 4.94
CA ASN A 531 -21.84 12.28 4.48
C ASN A 531 -22.05 12.33 2.95
N VAL A 532 -22.58 11.25 2.39
CA VAL A 532 -23.00 11.25 0.96
C VAL A 532 -24.06 12.35 0.76
N PRO A 533 -23.96 13.16 -0.31
CA PRO A 533 -24.87 14.30 -0.51
C PRO A 533 -26.35 13.90 -0.48
N THR A 534 -27.16 14.74 0.16
CA THR A 534 -28.62 14.52 0.30
C THR A 534 -29.29 14.27 -1.05
N GLY A 535 -30.15 13.27 -1.10
CA GLY A 535 -30.89 12.88 -2.31
C GLY A 535 -30.06 12.15 -3.37
N PHE A 536 -28.77 11.86 -3.07
CA PHE A 536 -27.91 11.12 -3.99
C PHE A 536 -28.35 9.66 -4.11
N LYS A 537 -28.28 9.08 -5.33
CA LYS A 537 -28.57 7.67 -5.57
C LYS A 537 -27.28 6.85 -5.64
N ILE A 538 -27.02 6.04 -4.62
CA ILE A 538 -25.86 5.14 -4.51
C ILE A 538 -25.98 4.00 -5.53
N GLY A 539 -24.89 3.66 -6.21
CA GLY A 539 -24.78 2.55 -7.17
C GLY A 539 -23.82 2.90 -8.29
N GLY A 540 -23.33 1.93 -9.00
CA GLY A 540 -22.36 2.06 -10.11
C GLY A 540 -21.57 0.77 -10.32
N GLY A 541 -20.95 0.62 -11.51
CA GLY A 541 -20.30 -0.63 -11.90
C GLY A 541 -19.11 -1.00 -11.02
N ALA A 542 -18.32 -0.04 -10.53
CA ALA A 542 -17.19 -0.28 -9.63
C ALA A 542 -17.67 -0.82 -8.27
N LEU A 543 -18.70 -0.20 -7.69
CA LEU A 543 -19.31 -0.68 -6.44
C LEU A 543 -19.94 -2.05 -6.63
N ASP A 544 -20.65 -2.28 -7.73
CA ASP A 544 -21.27 -3.55 -8.06
C ASP A 544 -20.24 -4.70 -8.16
N ARG A 545 -19.08 -4.44 -8.81
CA ARG A 545 -17.96 -5.39 -8.84
C ARG A 545 -17.42 -5.69 -7.44
N ALA A 546 -17.24 -4.65 -6.61
CA ALA A 546 -16.73 -4.79 -5.25
C ALA A 546 -17.67 -5.60 -4.34
N LEU A 547 -18.99 -5.47 -4.52
CA LEU A 547 -20.00 -6.18 -3.72
C LEU A 547 -20.32 -7.60 -4.24
N THR A 548 -19.69 -8.03 -5.33
CA THR A 548 -19.88 -9.38 -5.90
C THR A 548 -18.61 -10.19 -6.02
N GLY A 549 -17.44 -9.53 -6.05
CA GLY A 549 -16.14 -10.19 -6.12
C GLY A 549 -15.52 -10.41 -4.74
N ARG A 550 -14.61 -11.38 -4.67
CA ARG A 550 -13.70 -11.58 -3.52
C ARG A 550 -12.36 -10.90 -3.72
N THR A 551 -12.09 -10.48 -4.92
CA THR A 551 -10.87 -9.80 -5.35
C THR A 551 -11.23 -8.55 -6.11
N PHE A 552 -10.31 -7.62 -6.18
CA PHE A 552 -10.46 -6.40 -6.96
C PHE A 552 -9.20 -6.08 -7.74
N GLN A 553 -9.37 -5.67 -8.99
CA GLN A 553 -8.31 -5.26 -9.88
C GLN A 553 -8.75 -4.03 -10.66
N ASP A 554 -7.87 -3.03 -10.76
CA ASP A 554 -8.10 -1.85 -11.59
C ASP A 554 -6.77 -1.21 -12.00
N ARG A 555 -6.80 -0.15 -12.81
CA ARG A 555 -5.60 0.58 -13.25
C ARG A 555 -4.94 1.32 -12.10
N ILE A 556 -3.62 1.24 -12.01
CA ILE A 556 -2.84 2.01 -11.03
C ILE A 556 -2.77 3.46 -11.47
N LEU A 557 -3.09 4.39 -10.56
CA LEU A 557 -3.02 5.83 -10.80
C LEU A 557 -1.61 6.24 -11.29
N GLY A 558 -1.57 6.97 -12.41
CA GLY A 558 -0.31 7.45 -13.00
C GLY A 558 0.52 6.40 -13.74
N LYS A 559 0.03 5.17 -13.88
CA LYS A 559 0.68 4.10 -14.66
C LYS A 559 -0.32 3.50 -15.65
N SER A 560 0.12 3.21 -16.87
CA SER A 560 -0.68 2.46 -17.86
C SER A 560 -0.66 0.96 -17.59
N GLN A 561 -0.78 0.58 -16.32
CA GLN A 561 -0.66 -0.80 -15.85
C GLN A 561 -1.82 -1.16 -14.93
N MET A 562 -2.34 -2.38 -15.06
CA MET A 562 -3.30 -2.95 -14.11
C MET A 562 -2.61 -3.27 -12.77
N SER A 563 -3.35 -3.12 -11.67
CA SER A 563 -2.89 -3.67 -10.38
C SER A 563 -2.83 -5.20 -10.45
N PRO A 564 -2.05 -5.86 -9.58
CA PRO A 564 -2.32 -7.27 -9.31
C PRO A 564 -3.76 -7.42 -8.80
N GLU A 565 -4.30 -8.61 -8.96
CA GLU A 565 -5.56 -8.99 -8.34
C GLU A 565 -5.34 -9.11 -6.83
N VAL A 566 -6.07 -8.30 -6.04
CA VAL A 566 -5.90 -8.24 -4.58
C VAL A 566 -7.18 -8.67 -3.86
N PRO A 567 -7.07 -9.42 -2.74
CA PRO A 567 -8.23 -9.77 -1.93
C PRO A 567 -8.99 -8.52 -1.45
N LEU A 568 -10.31 -8.54 -1.55
CA LEU A 568 -11.21 -7.48 -1.08
C LEU A 568 -12.11 -8.00 0.03
N ASP A 569 -11.63 -7.89 1.27
CA ASP A 569 -12.36 -8.34 2.46
C ASP A 569 -13.04 -7.19 3.21
N ALA A 570 -13.11 -6.01 2.60
CA ALA A 570 -13.72 -4.84 3.22
C ALA A 570 -15.24 -4.98 3.33
N VAL A 571 -15.80 -4.56 4.46
CA VAL A 571 -17.22 -4.30 4.63
C VAL A 571 -17.46 -2.81 4.39
N PHE A 572 -18.31 -2.50 3.43
CA PHE A 572 -18.63 -1.13 3.06
C PHE A 572 -19.85 -0.61 3.81
N PHE A 573 -19.74 0.60 4.33
CA PHE A 573 -20.82 1.36 4.94
C PHE A 573 -20.99 2.68 4.21
N ALA A 574 -22.20 3.23 4.20
CA ALA A 574 -22.46 4.60 3.76
C ALA A 574 -23.39 5.30 4.73
N SER A 575 -23.26 6.62 4.84
CA SER A 575 -24.17 7.46 5.62
C SER A 575 -24.60 8.71 4.85
N GLY A 576 -25.83 9.13 5.03
CA GLY A 576 -26.37 10.38 4.46
C GLY A 576 -27.82 10.61 4.79
N ASN A 577 -28.40 11.64 4.18
CA ASN A 577 -29.81 11.99 4.38
C ASN A 577 -30.60 11.78 3.09
N ASN A 578 -31.76 11.14 3.20
CA ASN A 578 -32.67 10.89 2.08
C ASN A 578 -31.94 10.29 0.86
N LEU A 579 -31.02 9.34 1.11
CA LEU A 579 -30.29 8.67 0.07
C LEU A 579 -31.15 7.63 -0.63
N GLY A 580 -31.03 7.54 -1.96
CA GLY A 580 -31.65 6.48 -2.75
C GLY A 580 -30.62 5.44 -3.18
N LEU A 581 -31.13 4.34 -3.74
CA LEU A 581 -30.35 3.29 -4.38
C LEU A 581 -30.68 3.23 -5.86
N ARG A 582 -29.71 2.84 -6.72
CA ARG A 582 -29.94 2.67 -8.16
C ARG A 582 -29.32 1.38 -8.69
N GLY A 583 -29.95 0.81 -9.71
CA GLY A 583 -29.44 -0.36 -10.40
C GLY A 583 -29.29 -1.59 -9.49
N ASP A 584 -28.13 -2.23 -9.56
CA ASP A 584 -27.86 -3.45 -8.80
C ASP A 584 -27.68 -3.20 -7.28
N ALA A 585 -27.40 -1.95 -6.86
CA ALA A 585 -27.32 -1.58 -5.44
C ALA A 585 -28.64 -1.87 -4.70
N LEU A 586 -29.80 -1.77 -5.36
CA LEU A 586 -31.12 -2.13 -4.79
C LEU A 586 -31.18 -3.55 -4.19
N ARG A 587 -30.34 -4.46 -4.67
CA ARG A 587 -30.28 -5.85 -4.18
C ARG A 587 -29.01 -6.20 -3.43
N ARG A 588 -28.06 -5.26 -3.32
CA ARG A 588 -26.73 -5.47 -2.71
C ARG A 588 -26.50 -4.65 -1.46
N VAL A 589 -27.38 -3.69 -1.19
CA VAL A 589 -27.27 -2.81 -0.04
C VAL A 589 -28.39 -3.16 0.95
N ILE A 590 -28.04 -3.21 2.24
CA ILE A 590 -28.98 -3.36 3.35
C ILE A 590 -29.18 -1.99 3.98
N PRO A 591 -30.36 -1.39 3.85
CA PRO A 591 -30.65 -0.11 4.48
C PRO A 591 -30.94 -0.26 5.96
N CYS A 592 -30.41 0.69 6.72
CA CYS A 592 -30.67 0.94 8.12
C CYS A 592 -31.20 2.36 8.23
N GLU A 593 -32.51 2.54 8.29
CA GLU A 593 -33.16 3.84 8.27
C GLU A 593 -33.50 4.35 9.65
N LEU A 594 -33.18 5.63 9.86
CA LEU A 594 -33.55 6.41 11.03
C LEU A 594 -34.61 7.42 10.63
N VAL A 595 -35.71 7.44 11.38
CA VAL A 595 -36.81 8.38 11.18
C VAL A 595 -37.04 9.14 12.48
N SER A 596 -36.59 10.37 12.51
CA SER A 596 -36.80 11.26 13.69
C SER A 596 -37.98 12.16 13.45
N ASP A 597 -38.86 12.26 14.47
CA ASP A 597 -39.94 13.24 14.53
C ASP A 597 -39.47 14.59 15.05
N HIS A 598 -38.22 14.67 15.51
CA HIS A 598 -37.59 15.93 15.93
C HIS A 598 -36.90 16.61 14.76
N GLU A 599 -37.13 17.90 14.59
CA GLU A 599 -36.44 18.70 13.55
C GLU A 599 -34.91 18.77 13.81
N ARG A 600 -34.53 18.77 15.11
CA ARG A 600 -33.12 18.82 15.57
C ARG A 600 -32.83 17.71 16.58
N PRO A 601 -32.66 16.48 16.13
CA PRO A 601 -32.41 15.34 17.02
C PRO A 601 -31.15 15.47 17.88
N GLU A 602 -30.18 16.26 17.43
CA GLU A 602 -28.91 16.55 18.14
C GLU A 602 -29.10 17.37 19.43
N GLU A 603 -30.21 18.07 19.57
CA GLU A 603 -30.53 18.87 20.78
C GLU A 603 -31.18 18.02 21.91
N ARG A 604 -31.43 16.73 21.65
CA ARG A 604 -31.96 15.81 22.66
C ARG A 604 -30.98 15.61 23.81
N THR A 605 -31.47 15.54 25.05
CA THR A 605 -30.68 15.33 26.28
C THR A 605 -31.12 14.12 27.09
N ASP A 606 -32.19 13.45 26.68
CA ASP A 606 -32.85 12.35 27.37
C ASP A 606 -32.30 10.95 26.97
N PHE A 607 -31.00 10.86 26.63
CA PHE A 607 -30.38 9.61 26.29
C PHE A 607 -30.11 8.75 27.53
N ARG A 608 -30.46 7.44 27.47
CA ARG A 608 -30.16 6.45 28.52
C ARG A 608 -28.65 6.32 28.72
N ILE A 609 -27.86 6.46 27.63
CA ILE A 609 -26.42 6.44 27.64
C ILE A 609 -25.92 7.78 27.08
N PRO A 610 -25.61 8.78 27.96
CA PRO A 610 -25.26 10.12 27.51
C PRO A 610 -24.03 10.19 26.61
N ASN A 611 -23.05 9.31 26.83
CA ASN A 611 -21.86 9.20 25.97
C ASN A 611 -21.68 7.77 25.49
N ILE A 612 -22.45 7.40 24.47
CA ILE A 612 -22.49 6.04 23.94
C ILE A 612 -21.14 5.57 23.38
N LYS A 613 -20.31 6.45 22.78
CA LYS A 613 -18.99 6.08 22.29
C LYS A 613 -18.03 5.76 23.44
N ALA A 614 -18.03 6.52 24.50
CA ALA A 614 -17.24 6.23 25.69
C ALA A 614 -17.69 4.92 26.34
N HIS A 615 -18.99 4.74 26.51
CA HIS A 615 -19.57 3.49 27.01
C HIS A 615 -19.17 2.28 26.16
N ALA A 616 -19.27 2.40 24.84
CA ALA A 616 -18.86 1.30 23.94
C ALA A 616 -17.36 1.01 24.00
N LYS A 617 -16.49 2.01 24.23
CA LYS A 617 -15.05 1.80 24.44
C LYS A 617 -14.78 1.08 25.75
N GLU A 618 -15.44 1.48 26.82
CA GLU A 618 -15.31 0.90 28.15
C GLU A 618 -15.78 -0.57 28.20
N HIS A 619 -16.96 -0.87 27.63
CA HIS A 619 -17.56 -2.21 27.60
C HIS A 619 -17.25 -3.00 26.33
N ARG A 620 -16.24 -2.58 25.58
CA ARG A 620 -15.89 -3.16 24.26
C ARG A 620 -15.77 -4.68 24.27
N GLY A 621 -15.09 -5.22 25.28
CA GLY A 621 -14.86 -6.67 25.37
C GLY A 621 -16.15 -7.45 25.55
N GLU A 622 -17.09 -6.96 26.35
CA GLU A 622 -18.39 -7.57 26.61
C GLU A 622 -19.30 -7.49 25.36
N LEU A 623 -19.35 -6.30 24.72
CA LEU A 623 -20.17 -6.09 23.53
C LEU A 623 -19.69 -6.96 22.36
N LEU A 624 -18.37 -7.09 22.15
CA LEU A 624 -17.84 -7.99 21.14
C LEU A 624 -18.09 -9.46 21.47
N ARG A 625 -17.94 -9.84 22.76
CA ARG A 625 -18.29 -11.19 23.22
C ARG A 625 -19.75 -11.51 22.89
N ASP A 626 -20.68 -10.61 23.13
CA ASP A 626 -22.09 -10.81 22.81
C ASP A 626 -22.31 -11.01 21.30
N ALA A 627 -21.64 -10.21 20.45
CA ALA A 627 -21.69 -10.40 19.00
C ALA A 627 -21.19 -11.80 18.57
N LEU A 628 -20.09 -12.24 19.17
CA LEU A 628 -19.50 -13.56 18.87
C LEU A 628 -20.29 -14.71 19.50
N VAL A 629 -20.99 -14.50 20.61
CA VAL A 629 -21.89 -15.48 21.21
C VAL A 629 -23.07 -15.80 20.27
N ILE A 630 -23.69 -14.78 19.66
CA ILE A 630 -24.77 -14.99 18.68
C ILE A 630 -24.29 -15.87 17.53
N LEU A 631 -23.13 -15.50 16.93
CA LEU A 631 -22.55 -16.24 15.80
C LEU A 631 -22.14 -17.66 16.20
N ARG A 632 -21.50 -17.81 17.34
CA ARG A 632 -21.01 -19.10 17.82
C ARG A 632 -22.14 -20.05 18.22
N ALA A 633 -23.22 -19.55 18.85
CA ALA A 633 -24.37 -20.34 19.22
C ALA A 633 -25.07 -20.92 17.97
N HIS A 634 -25.32 -20.10 16.98
CA HIS A 634 -25.87 -20.51 15.71
C HIS A 634 -25.00 -21.55 14.98
N ALA A 635 -23.67 -21.32 14.97
CA ALA A 635 -22.71 -22.28 14.40
C ALA A 635 -22.66 -23.60 15.18
N ALA A 636 -22.73 -23.56 16.52
CA ALA A 636 -22.74 -24.74 17.37
C ALA A 636 -24.05 -25.56 17.22
N ALA A 637 -25.14 -24.90 16.88
CA ALA A 637 -26.43 -25.52 16.54
C ALA A 637 -26.45 -26.13 15.11
N GLY A 638 -25.36 -26.07 14.36
CA GLY A 638 -25.25 -26.60 13.00
C GLY A 638 -25.77 -25.64 11.92
N ARG A 639 -25.86 -24.35 12.22
CA ARG A 639 -26.35 -23.29 11.31
C ARG A 639 -27.71 -23.58 10.72
N PRO A 640 -28.76 -23.72 11.54
CA PRO A 640 -30.12 -23.98 11.05
C PRO A 640 -30.54 -22.85 10.07
N PRO A 641 -30.99 -23.20 8.85
CA PRO A 641 -31.41 -22.20 7.88
C PRO A 641 -32.70 -21.51 8.35
N SER A 642 -32.81 -20.19 8.11
CA SER A 642 -33.98 -19.40 8.46
C SER A 642 -35.23 -19.68 7.60
N GLY A 643 -35.08 -20.26 6.41
CA GLY A 643 -36.16 -20.40 5.42
C GLY A 643 -36.56 -19.10 4.74
N LEU A 644 -35.86 -17.99 4.99
CA LEU A 644 -36.12 -16.68 4.41
C LEU A 644 -35.80 -16.64 2.92
N VAL A 645 -36.46 -15.77 2.17
CA VAL A 645 -36.21 -15.57 0.74
C VAL A 645 -34.76 -15.16 0.51
N SER A 646 -34.09 -15.78 -0.47
CA SER A 646 -32.69 -15.50 -0.79
C SER A 646 -32.43 -14.03 -1.13
N VAL A 647 -31.32 -13.52 -0.61
CA VAL A 647 -30.90 -12.14 -0.84
C VAL A 647 -29.65 -12.04 -1.73
N GLY A 648 -29.19 -13.14 -2.34
CA GLY A 648 -28.05 -13.16 -3.26
C GLY A 648 -26.68 -13.23 -2.58
N TYR A 649 -26.61 -13.46 -1.26
CA TYR A 649 -25.40 -13.62 -0.46
C TYR A 649 -25.52 -14.88 0.42
N PRO A 650 -25.40 -16.09 -0.17
CA PRO A 650 -25.69 -17.33 0.56
C PRO A 650 -24.76 -17.55 1.76
N GLU A 651 -23.45 -17.30 1.61
CA GLU A 651 -22.48 -17.48 2.69
C GLU A 651 -22.72 -16.48 3.82
N TRP A 652 -22.96 -15.21 3.47
CA TRP A 652 -23.31 -14.18 4.45
C TRP A 652 -24.64 -14.50 5.17
N SER A 653 -25.63 -14.95 4.42
CA SER A 653 -26.92 -15.32 5.01
C SER A 653 -26.76 -16.45 6.02
N SER A 654 -26.06 -17.51 5.68
CA SER A 654 -25.80 -18.66 6.56
C SER A 654 -25.02 -18.30 7.83
N VAL A 655 -24.12 -17.29 7.78
CA VAL A 655 -23.32 -16.91 8.95
C VAL A 655 -23.98 -15.83 9.79
N VAL A 656 -24.57 -14.80 9.16
CA VAL A 656 -25.04 -13.58 9.84
C VAL A 656 -26.56 -13.49 9.87
N ARG A 657 -27.21 -13.51 8.70
CA ARG A 657 -28.66 -13.29 8.60
C ARG A 657 -29.47 -14.35 9.36
N ASP A 658 -29.13 -15.61 9.13
CA ASP A 658 -29.78 -16.73 9.78
C ASP A 658 -29.52 -16.75 11.28
N ALA A 659 -28.33 -16.35 11.73
CA ALA A 659 -28.00 -16.23 13.15
C ALA A 659 -28.84 -15.15 13.85
N ILE A 660 -29.06 -14.01 13.20
CA ILE A 660 -29.94 -12.94 13.73
C ILE A 660 -31.38 -13.41 13.76
N HIS A 661 -31.88 -13.97 12.67
CA HIS A 661 -33.25 -14.46 12.62
C HIS A 661 -33.49 -15.56 13.66
N TRP A 662 -32.54 -16.47 13.83
CA TRP A 662 -32.62 -17.56 14.80
C TRP A 662 -32.64 -17.06 16.26
N SER A 663 -31.96 -15.97 16.57
CA SER A 663 -31.88 -15.39 17.93
C SER A 663 -32.92 -14.31 18.21
N THR A 664 -33.45 -13.62 17.19
CA THR A 664 -34.35 -12.47 17.40
C THR A 664 -35.74 -12.62 16.74
N GLY A 665 -35.87 -13.54 15.77
CA GLY A 665 -37.05 -13.64 14.91
C GLY A 665 -37.07 -12.58 13.79
N LEU A 666 -36.19 -11.58 13.77
CA LEU A 666 -36.18 -10.49 12.82
C LEU A 666 -35.35 -10.84 11.56
N ASP A 667 -35.77 -10.34 10.40
CA ASP A 667 -34.99 -10.41 9.17
C ASP A 667 -34.20 -9.10 8.95
N PRO A 668 -32.89 -9.07 9.13
CA PRO A 668 -32.09 -7.86 8.93
C PRO A 668 -32.04 -7.38 7.47
N ALA A 669 -32.48 -8.20 6.51
CA ALA A 669 -32.54 -7.85 5.10
C ALA A 669 -33.96 -7.47 4.62
N ALA A 670 -34.97 -7.53 5.48
CA ALA A 670 -36.34 -7.09 5.14
C ALA A 670 -36.40 -5.64 4.66
N PRO A 671 -35.70 -4.66 5.27
CA PRO A 671 -35.72 -3.26 4.81
C PRO A 671 -35.34 -3.05 3.33
N ARG A 672 -34.55 -3.96 2.76
CA ARG A 672 -34.21 -3.92 1.33
C ARG A 672 -35.43 -4.14 0.42
N MET A 673 -36.42 -4.92 0.86
CA MET A 673 -37.60 -5.14 0.08
C MET A 673 -38.47 -3.88 0.00
N GLU A 674 -38.52 -3.09 1.07
CA GLU A 674 -39.22 -1.81 1.12
C GLU A 674 -38.63 -0.85 0.07
N VAL A 675 -37.31 -0.64 0.09
CA VAL A 675 -36.61 0.24 -0.88
C VAL A 675 -36.81 -0.22 -2.33
N ARG A 676 -36.88 -1.53 -2.58
CA ARG A 676 -37.15 -2.04 -3.94
C ARG A 676 -38.59 -1.78 -4.39
N MET A 677 -39.54 -1.76 -3.48
CA MET A 677 -40.94 -1.45 -3.79
C MET A 677 -41.13 0.05 -4.02
N ASP A 678 -40.39 0.88 -3.31
CA ASP A 678 -40.43 2.35 -3.41
C ASP A 678 -39.57 2.92 -4.55
N ASP A 679 -38.81 2.06 -5.27
CA ASP A 679 -37.97 2.53 -6.37
C ASP A 679 -38.82 2.99 -7.55
N ASP A 680 -38.68 4.29 -7.88
CA ASP A 680 -39.41 4.95 -8.97
C ASP A 680 -39.33 4.19 -10.31
N GLU A 681 -38.16 3.59 -10.62
CA GLU A 681 -37.97 2.86 -11.89
C GLU A 681 -38.80 1.55 -11.87
N THR A 682 -38.83 0.88 -10.72
CA THR A 682 -39.60 -0.34 -10.52
C THR A 682 -41.10 -0.05 -10.52
N GLN A 683 -41.51 1.01 -9.82
CA GLN A 683 -42.92 1.43 -9.82
C GLN A 683 -43.38 1.85 -11.24
N ARG A 684 -42.59 2.64 -11.95
CA ARG A 684 -42.90 3.01 -13.34
C ARG A 684 -42.99 1.80 -14.26
N ARG A 685 -42.11 0.81 -14.09
CA ARG A 685 -42.14 -0.44 -14.85
C ARG A 685 -43.45 -1.21 -14.56
N HIS A 686 -43.79 -1.39 -13.28
CA HIS A 686 -45.00 -2.06 -12.89
C HIS A 686 -46.23 -1.35 -13.47
N ALA A 687 -46.31 -0.05 -13.30
CA ALA A 687 -47.38 0.76 -13.85
C ALA A 687 -47.48 0.67 -15.38
N LEU A 688 -46.34 0.69 -16.07
CA LEU A 688 -46.27 0.56 -17.53
C LEU A 688 -46.76 -0.78 -18.01
N VAL A 689 -46.34 -1.89 -17.37
CA VAL A 689 -46.73 -3.24 -17.78
C VAL A 689 -48.21 -3.51 -17.45
N ASP A 690 -48.67 -3.09 -16.27
CA ASP A 690 -50.07 -3.21 -15.87
C ASP A 690 -50.97 -2.37 -16.80
N GLY A 691 -50.62 -1.08 -17.00
CA GLY A 691 -51.30 -0.20 -17.90
C GLY A 691 -51.35 -0.75 -19.34
N TRP A 692 -50.23 -1.30 -19.82
CA TRP A 692 -50.19 -1.97 -21.11
C TRP A 692 -51.07 -3.20 -21.20
N SER A 693 -51.15 -4.00 -20.12
CA SER A 693 -52.05 -5.16 -20.02
C SER A 693 -53.50 -4.74 -20.15
N ARG A 694 -53.93 -3.70 -19.42
CA ARG A 694 -55.30 -3.13 -19.50
C ARG A 694 -55.63 -2.58 -20.90
N LEU A 695 -54.67 -1.90 -21.52
CA LEU A 695 -54.82 -1.34 -22.86
C LEU A 695 -54.97 -2.43 -23.91
N VAL A 696 -54.18 -3.53 -23.82
CA VAL A 696 -54.29 -4.70 -24.70
C VAL A 696 -55.62 -5.44 -24.48
N ALA A 697 -56.05 -5.61 -23.22
CA ALA A 697 -57.31 -6.24 -22.87
C ALA A 697 -58.53 -5.49 -23.49
N ARG A 698 -58.49 -4.15 -23.42
CA ARG A 698 -59.55 -3.30 -24.02
C ARG A 698 -59.62 -3.37 -25.56
N THR A 699 -58.51 -3.56 -26.22
CA THR A 699 -58.42 -3.62 -27.67
C THR A 699 -58.49 -5.04 -28.23
N GLY A 700 -58.41 -6.06 -27.36
CA GLY A 700 -58.50 -7.50 -27.71
C GLY A 700 -57.32 -8.00 -28.56
N LYS A 701 -56.27 -7.24 -28.79
CA LYS A 701 -55.13 -7.61 -29.64
C LYS A 701 -53.85 -6.87 -29.24
N PRO A 702 -52.63 -7.46 -29.52
CA PRO A 702 -51.38 -6.78 -29.38
C PRO A 702 -51.34 -5.45 -30.11
N LEU A 703 -50.72 -4.43 -29.50
CA LEU A 703 -50.71 -3.04 -30.06
C LEU A 703 -49.32 -2.61 -30.48
N THR A 704 -49.27 -1.94 -31.65
CA THR A 704 -48.06 -1.17 -31.99
C THR A 704 -47.98 0.12 -31.15
N ALA A 705 -46.76 0.66 -30.94
CA ALA A 705 -46.60 1.91 -30.21
C ALA A 705 -47.44 3.03 -30.80
N ALA A 706 -47.53 3.09 -32.13
CA ALA A 706 -48.38 4.08 -32.84
C ALA A 706 -49.88 3.86 -32.58
N ALA A 707 -50.34 2.61 -32.53
CA ALA A 707 -51.72 2.30 -32.22
C ALA A 707 -52.08 2.64 -30.77
N ALA A 708 -51.15 2.39 -29.84
CA ALA A 708 -51.33 2.72 -28.43
C ALA A 708 -51.40 4.25 -28.19
N VAL A 709 -50.54 5.04 -28.83
CA VAL A 709 -50.62 6.50 -28.74
C VAL A 709 -51.98 6.99 -29.19
N ARG A 710 -52.49 6.53 -30.39
CA ARG A 710 -53.79 6.88 -30.87
C ARG A 710 -54.97 6.44 -29.97
N ALA A 711 -54.81 5.25 -29.33
CA ALA A 711 -55.83 4.75 -28.44
C ALA A 711 -55.92 5.53 -27.11
N LEU A 712 -54.89 6.24 -26.74
CA LEU A 712 -54.80 7.08 -25.55
C LEU A 712 -55.01 8.59 -25.83
N GLU A 713 -55.18 8.99 -27.09
CA GLU A 713 -55.54 10.38 -27.44
C GLU A 713 -56.87 10.75 -26.74
N GLY A 714 -56.82 11.89 -26.01
CA GLY A 714 -58.01 12.38 -25.30
C GLY A 714 -58.26 11.73 -23.94
N ALA A 715 -57.29 11.00 -23.36
CA ALA A 715 -57.39 10.35 -22.07
C ALA A 715 -58.69 9.56 -21.87
N PRO A 716 -58.87 8.40 -22.56
CA PRO A 716 -60.10 7.66 -22.53
C PRO A 716 -60.45 7.12 -21.14
N LEU A 717 -61.73 7.13 -20.79
CA LEU A 717 -62.29 6.72 -19.49
C LEU A 717 -61.76 5.37 -19.05
N GLY A 718 -61.16 5.30 -17.83
CA GLY A 718 -60.53 4.12 -17.24
C GLY A 718 -59.10 3.78 -17.71
N LEU A 719 -58.44 4.71 -18.43
CA LEU A 719 -57.05 4.63 -18.83
C LEU A 719 -56.33 6.00 -18.63
N GLU A 720 -56.88 6.87 -17.80
CA GLU A 720 -56.34 8.20 -17.49
C GLU A 720 -54.92 8.08 -16.86
N ASP A 721 -54.76 7.14 -15.95
CA ASP A 721 -53.52 6.84 -15.28
C ASP A 721 -52.43 6.31 -16.28
N VAL A 722 -52.85 5.55 -17.28
CA VAL A 722 -51.97 5.05 -18.35
C VAL A 722 -51.57 6.20 -19.29
N HIS A 723 -52.52 7.08 -19.60
CA HIS A 723 -52.27 8.29 -20.39
C HIS A 723 -51.24 9.17 -19.70
N ASP A 724 -51.44 9.49 -18.41
CA ASP A 724 -50.58 10.34 -17.62
C ASP A 724 -49.17 9.72 -17.43
N LEU A 725 -49.09 8.39 -17.19
CA LEU A 725 -47.85 7.67 -17.14
C LEU A 725 -47.04 7.79 -18.42
N LEU A 726 -47.68 7.67 -19.60
CA LEU A 726 -47.01 7.81 -20.88
C LEU A 726 -46.63 9.26 -21.18
N CYS A 727 -47.44 10.23 -20.77
CA CYS A 727 -47.11 11.67 -20.85
C CYS A 727 -45.85 11.99 -20.06
N GLY A 728 -45.65 11.35 -18.90
CA GLY A 728 -44.41 11.43 -18.10
C GLY A 728 -43.13 10.87 -18.76
N LEU A 729 -43.27 10.17 -19.91
CA LEU A 729 -42.12 9.80 -20.76
C LEU A 729 -41.64 10.93 -21.68
N SER A 730 -42.34 12.04 -21.73
CA SER A 730 -42.02 13.20 -22.58
C SER A 730 -41.76 14.43 -21.74
N GLU A 731 -40.81 15.28 -22.15
CA GLU A 731 -40.41 16.50 -21.42
C GLU A 731 -41.49 17.59 -21.49
N ASP A 732 -42.32 17.55 -22.52
CA ASP A 732 -43.43 18.48 -22.74
C ASP A 732 -44.76 18.06 -22.11
N GLY A 733 -44.76 16.97 -21.34
CA GLY A 733 -45.97 16.46 -20.68
C GLY A 733 -47.06 15.93 -21.60
N LYS A 734 -46.75 15.74 -22.90
CA LYS A 734 -47.67 15.18 -23.90
C LYS A 734 -47.39 13.70 -24.16
N LEU A 735 -48.36 13.01 -24.80
CA LEU A 735 -48.13 11.64 -25.24
C LEU A 735 -46.87 11.53 -26.10
N PRO A 736 -45.98 10.55 -25.83
CA PRO A 736 -44.72 10.41 -26.53
C PRO A 736 -44.91 10.06 -28.01
N SER A 737 -43.99 10.40 -28.87
CA SER A 737 -43.98 9.88 -30.23
C SER A 737 -43.92 8.33 -30.21
N SER A 738 -44.45 7.69 -31.24
CA SER A 738 -44.45 6.23 -31.40
C SER A 738 -43.02 5.64 -31.33
N ARG A 739 -42.00 6.41 -31.80
CA ARG A 739 -40.58 6.01 -31.70
C ARG A 739 -40.10 6.04 -30.24
N ARG A 740 -40.40 7.12 -29.49
CA ARG A 740 -40.00 7.25 -28.06
C ARG A 740 -40.67 6.19 -27.21
N LEU A 741 -41.96 5.96 -27.41
CA LEU A 741 -42.69 4.87 -26.74
C LEU A 741 -42.15 3.50 -27.11
N GLY A 742 -41.85 3.20 -28.36
CA GLY A 742 -41.27 1.95 -28.80
C GLY A 742 -39.89 1.66 -28.16
N ASN A 743 -39.08 2.71 -27.97
CA ASN A 743 -37.80 2.59 -27.27
C ASN A 743 -38.00 2.29 -25.77
N ALA A 744 -38.93 2.97 -25.11
CA ALA A 744 -39.29 2.71 -23.72
C ALA A 744 -39.75 1.28 -23.51
N LEU A 745 -40.69 0.80 -24.33
CA LEU A 745 -41.18 -0.60 -24.28
C LEU A 745 -40.05 -1.60 -24.58
N SER A 746 -39.12 -1.30 -25.48
CA SER A 746 -37.98 -2.15 -25.79
C SER A 746 -37.02 -2.27 -24.63
N LYS A 747 -36.84 -1.21 -23.83
CA LYS A 747 -36.02 -1.21 -22.61
C LYS A 747 -36.58 -2.13 -21.53
N GLU A 748 -37.92 -2.21 -21.44
CA GLU A 748 -38.61 -3.02 -20.42
C GLU A 748 -39.00 -4.42 -20.90
N ARG A 749 -38.66 -4.81 -22.13
CA ARG A 749 -38.96 -6.12 -22.69
C ARG A 749 -38.43 -7.27 -21.86
N GLY A 750 -39.25 -8.30 -21.63
CA GLY A 750 -38.88 -9.53 -20.95
C GLY A 750 -38.66 -9.39 -19.45
N ARG A 751 -38.70 -8.17 -18.90
CA ARG A 751 -38.57 -7.95 -17.46
C ARG A 751 -39.84 -8.35 -16.75
N PRO A 752 -39.79 -9.28 -15.76
CA PRO A 752 -40.97 -9.75 -15.05
C PRO A 752 -41.55 -8.66 -14.13
N THR A 753 -42.89 -8.58 -14.08
CA THR A 753 -43.65 -7.78 -13.12
C THR A 753 -44.80 -8.64 -12.55
N PRO A 754 -45.50 -8.21 -11.49
CA PRO A 754 -46.70 -8.93 -11.00
C PRO A 754 -47.75 -9.11 -12.08
N ALA A 755 -47.91 -8.16 -13.01
CA ALA A 755 -48.85 -8.24 -14.12
C ALA A 755 -48.36 -9.13 -15.29
N GLY A 756 -47.10 -9.53 -15.28
CA GLY A 756 -46.47 -10.31 -16.34
C GLY A 756 -45.22 -9.66 -16.92
N SER A 757 -44.86 -9.97 -18.15
CA SER A 757 -43.73 -9.39 -18.88
C SER A 757 -44.11 -8.85 -20.24
N LEU A 758 -43.55 -7.68 -20.65
CA LEU A 758 -43.72 -7.12 -21.97
C LEU A 758 -43.02 -7.99 -23.03
N GLU A 759 -43.78 -8.38 -24.07
CA GLU A 759 -43.29 -9.09 -25.23
C GLU A 759 -43.86 -8.49 -26.52
N PHE A 760 -43.29 -8.79 -27.66
CA PHE A 760 -43.85 -8.37 -28.94
C PHE A 760 -43.95 -9.50 -29.95
N LYS A 761 -44.92 -9.36 -30.86
CA LYS A 761 -45.04 -10.09 -32.14
C LYS A 761 -44.74 -9.13 -33.28
N ARG A 762 -44.24 -9.65 -34.41
CA ARG A 762 -44.18 -8.85 -35.65
C ARG A 762 -45.55 -8.90 -36.31
N GLN A 763 -46.12 -7.72 -36.62
CA GLN A 763 -47.34 -7.57 -37.32
C GLN A 763 -47.14 -6.45 -38.37
N ASP A 764 -47.30 -6.76 -39.65
CA ASP A 764 -47.12 -5.83 -40.79
C ASP A 764 -45.77 -5.08 -40.73
N GLY A 765 -44.65 -5.81 -40.40
CA GLY A 765 -43.35 -5.26 -40.27
C GLY A 765 -43.06 -4.49 -38.96
N ASN A 766 -44.06 -4.20 -38.17
CA ASN A 766 -44.00 -3.48 -36.93
C ASN A 766 -43.98 -4.37 -35.69
N ARG A 767 -43.51 -3.86 -34.57
CA ARG A 767 -43.57 -4.57 -33.25
C ARG A 767 -44.92 -4.25 -32.62
N ALA A 768 -45.76 -5.30 -32.49
CA ALA A 768 -47.02 -5.24 -31.74
C ALA A 768 -46.80 -5.88 -30.33
N TRP A 769 -46.92 -5.08 -29.29
CA TRP A 769 -46.60 -5.42 -27.91
C TRP A 769 -47.79 -5.99 -27.19
N TYR A 770 -47.52 -6.96 -26.29
CA TYR A 770 -48.49 -7.57 -25.40
C TYR A 770 -47.84 -7.96 -24.07
N VAL A 771 -48.64 -8.22 -23.06
CA VAL A 771 -48.15 -8.72 -21.77
C VAL A 771 -48.30 -10.25 -21.73
N ARG A 772 -47.22 -10.97 -21.51
CA ARG A 772 -47.27 -12.39 -21.24
C ARG A 772 -47.55 -12.57 -19.76
N PRO A 773 -48.59 -13.34 -19.36
CA PRO A 773 -48.89 -13.60 -17.96
C PRO A 773 -47.71 -14.23 -17.21
N PRO A 774 -47.60 -14.04 -15.89
CA PRO A 774 -46.59 -14.70 -15.08
C PRO A 774 -46.72 -16.21 -15.14
N LYS A 775 -45.59 -16.93 -15.11
CA LYS A 775 -45.59 -18.41 -15.20
C LYS A 775 -46.19 -19.09 -13.97
N HIS A 776 -46.28 -18.36 -12.84
CA HIS A 776 -46.99 -18.80 -11.61
C HIS A 776 -47.87 -17.64 -11.16
N PRO A 777 -49.18 -17.85 -10.94
CA PRO A 777 -50.04 -16.85 -10.31
C PRO A 777 -49.48 -16.58 -8.89
N ALA A 778 -49.32 -15.29 -8.52
CA ALA A 778 -49.06 -14.90 -7.15
C ALA A 778 -50.14 -15.55 -6.28
N ARG A 779 -49.76 -16.29 -5.21
CA ARG A 779 -50.71 -16.69 -4.18
C ARG A 779 -51.29 -15.43 -3.58
N GLY A 780 -52.52 -15.13 -3.93
CA GLY A 780 -53.26 -14.05 -3.31
C GLY A 780 -53.46 -14.37 -1.83
N SER A 781 -53.18 -13.41 -1.00
CA SER A 781 -53.66 -13.35 0.36
C SER A 781 -55.19 -13.12 0.31
N ASP A 782 -55.97 -14.17 0.39
CA ASP A 782 -57.39 -14.04 0.74
C ASP A 782 -57.64 -14.78 2.03
N SER A 783 -58.09 -13.98 2.99
CA SER A 783 -58.62 -14.35 4.28
C SER A 783 -60.01 -14.95 4.10
N SER A 784 -60.27 -15.99 4.90
CA SER A 784 -61.55 -16.46 5.40
C SER A 784 -62.65 -16.88 4.38
N ASP A 785 -62.92 -18.16 4.29
CA ASP A 785 -64.14 -18.70 4.87
C ASP A 785 -64.20 -20.24 4.79
N SER A 786 -64.76 -20.78 5.88
CA SER A 786 -65.00 -22.16 6.17
C SER A 786 -66.02 -22.79 5.22
N SER A 787 -65.87 -24.05 4.84
CA SER A 787 -66.80 -25.16 5.14
C SER A 787 -66.50 -26.36 4.23
N ASP A 788 -66.41 -27.50 4.93
CA ASP A 788 -66.84 -28.87 4.60
C ASP A 788 -66.85 -29.35 3.14
N SER A 789 -66.13 -30.40 2.82
CA SER A 789 -66.60 -31.77 2.71
C SER A 789 -65.69 -32.68 1.88
N VAL A 790 -65.38 -33.82 2.52
CA VAL A 790 -65.40 -35.21 2.01
C VAL A 790 -64.39 -35.63 0.94
N PHE A 791 -63.53 -36.50 1.36
CA PHE A 791 -62.71 -37.49 0.62
C PHE A 791 -63.55 -38.37 -0.30
N PRO A 792 -62.99 -39.00 -1.36
CA PRO A 792 -62.48 -40.34 -1.13
C PRO A 792 -61.13 -40.70 -1.77
N THR A 793 -60.42 -41.48 -1.01
CA THR A 793 -59.35 -42.37 -1.32
C THR A 793 -59.54 -43.21 -2.59
N ARG A 794 -58.53 -43.41 -3.38
CA ARG A 794 -58.23 -44.62 -4.09
C ARG A 794 -56.74 -44.98 -4.08
N VAL A 795 -56.53 -46.12 -3.50
CA VAL A 795 -55.30 -46.94 -3.39
C VAL A 795 -55.12 -47.71 -4.72
N GLY A 796 -53.90 -48.01 -5.03
CA GLY A 796 -53.49 -49.04 -6.01
C GLY A 796 -52.21 -48.62 -6.72
N ASP A 797 -51.22 -49.30 -6.81
CA ASP A 797 -50.61 -50.52 -6.31
C ASP A 797 -49.13 -50.50 -6.70
N VAL A 798 -48.33 -50.88 -5.77
CA VAL A 798 -47.02 -51.49 -5.76
C VAL A 798 -46.62 -52.24 -7.03
N ARG A 799 -45.42 -52.01 -7.52
CA ARG A 799 -44.51 -53.06 -7.97
C ARG A 799 -43.07 -52.72 -7.68
N GLU A 800 -42.54 -53.47 -6.74
CA GLU A 800 -41.14 -53.79 -6.54
C GLU A 800 -40.64 -54.54 -7.78
N ASP A 801 -39.39 -54.24 -8.16
CA ASP A 801 -38.52 -55.30 -8.67
C ASP A 801 -37.09 -55.10 -8.14
N ARG A 802 -36.69 -56.17 -7.49
CA ARG A 802 -35.43 -56.40 -6.82
C ARG A 802 -34.30 -56.77 -7.80
N GLU A 803 -33.13 -56.38 -7.39
CA GLU A 803 -31.86 -57.12 -7.39
C GLU A 803 -31.35 -57.74 -8.71
N ARG A 804 -30.13 -57.37 -9.05
CA ARG A 804 -29.00 -58.33 -9.13
C ARG A 804 -27.65 -57.68 -9.12
N GLU A 805 -26.92 -57.98 -8.05
CA GLU A 805 -25.47 -58.03 -8.02
C GLU A 805 -24.93 -58.92 -9.12
N ASP A 806 -23.83 -58.54 -9.72
CA ASP A 806 -22.77 -59.55 -10.00
C ASP A 806 -21.42 -58.85 -10.17
N SER A 807 -20.52 -59.34 -9.40
CA SER A 807 -19.08 -59.15 -9.37
C SER A 807 -18.43 -59.85 -10.56
N ALA A 808 -17.40 -59.25 -11.15
CA ALA A 808 -16.21 -59.97 -11.63
C ALA A 808 -15.03 -58.98 -11.95
N GLN A 809 -14.04 -59.15 -11.27
CA GLN A 809 -12.59 -59.15 -11.37
C GLN A 809 -11.94 -59.05 -12.76
N LEU A 810 -10.84 -58.25 -12.77
CA LEU A 810 -9.49 -58.51 -13.31
C LEU A 810 -9.31 -58.61 -14.83
N HIS A 811 -8.47 -57.72 -15.31
CA HIS A 811 -7.18 -57.84 -16.06
C HIS A 811 -7.00 -56.58 -16.89
N GLY A 812 -5.96 -55.76 -16.78
CA GLY A 812 -4.60 -56.10 -17.18
C GLY A 812 -4.41 -55.85 -18.65
N GLY A 813 -3.77 -54.73 -19.06
CA GLY A 813 -3.29 -54.52 -20.41
C GLY A 813 -3.01 -53.07 -20.77
N ARG A 814 -1.77 -52.66 -20.65
CA ARG A 814 -1.16 -51.70 -21.59
C ARG A 814 -1.04 -52.41 -22.96
N PRO A 815 -1.12 -51.72 -24.10
CA PRO A 815 0.08 -51.29 -24.77
C PRO A 815 -0.01 -49.91 -25.47
N GLU A 816 1.15 -49.22 -25.51
CA GLU A 816 1.98 -48.93 -26.72
C GLU A 816 1.39 -47.90 -27.70
N SER A 817 2.03 -46.77 -27.77
CA SER A 817 2.81 -46.14 -28.86
C SER A 817 2.28 -46.37 -30.30
N GLU A 818 1.94 -45.25 -30.91
CA GLU A 818 2.15 -44.95 -32.35
C GLU A 818 2.19 -43.43 -32.46
N SER A 819 3.31 -42.90 -32.72
CA SER A 819 4.11 -42.58 -33.92
C SER A 819 3.52 -41.44 -34.74
N LEU A 820 4.25 -40.36 -34.64
CA LEU A 820 4.63 -39.36 -35.65
C LEU A 820 4.41 -39.82 -37.11
N GLU A 821 3.84 -38.91 -37.88
CA GLU A 821 4.31 -38.52 -39.21
C GLU A 821 3.40 -37.43 -39.79
N SER A 822 3.95 -36.40 -40.11
CA SER A 822 4.31 -35.66 -41.33
C SER A 822 3.43 -34.43 -41.59
N LEU A 823 4.08 -33.33 -41.67
CA LEU A 823 4.01 -32.42 -42.83
C LEU A 823 5.23 -31.46 -42.80
N GLU A 824 6.20 -31.86 -43.62
CA GLU A 824 7.27 -31.06 -44.16
C GLU A 824 6.73 -29.97 -45.09
N SER A 825 7.53 -28.96 -45.18
CA SER A 825 7.84 -28.04 -46.31
C SER A 825 7.27 -26.62 -46.15
N LEU A 826 8.17 -25.73 -45.86
CA LEU A 826 8.51 -24.59 -46.74
C LEU A 826 9.85 -24.02 -46.26
N GLY A 827 10.75 -23.93 -47.26
CA GLY A 827 12.16 -23.65 -47.14
C GLY A 827 12.55 -22.20 -46.81
N PRO A 828 13.85 -21.91 -46.74
CA PRO A 828 14.41 -20.74 -46.13
C PRO A 828 14.43 -19.53 -47.06
N SER A 829 14.14 -18.34 -46.58
CA SER A 829 14.44 -17.07 -47.25
C SER A 829 15.51 -16.32 -46.47
N ASP A 830 16.42 -15.80 -47.24
CA ASP A 830 17.72 -15.16 -47.02
C ASP A 830 17.78 -14.06 -45.94
N PRO A 831 19.02 -13.71 -45.52
CA PRO A 831 19.27 -12.78 -44.40
C PRO A 831 19.15 -11.31 -44.83
N LEU A 832 18.54 -10.51 -43.98
CA LEU A 832 18.49 -9.07 -44.14
C LEU A 832 19.70 -8.39 -43.46
N ASP A 833 20.24 -7.48 -44.19
CA ASP A 833 21.27 -6.48 -44.09
C ASP A 833 21.32 -5.74 -42.74
N PRO A 834 22.50 -5.49 -42.13
CA PRO A 834 22.65 -4.76 -40.88
C PRO A 834 22.99 -3.29 -41.10
N ASP A 835 22.06 -2.49 -41.64
CA ASP A 835 22.18 -1.02 -41.64
C ASP A 835 20.77 -0.39 -41.75
N ASP A 836 20.07 -0.23 -40.66
CA ASP A 836 19.00 0.78 -40.52
C ASP A 836 18.92 1.30 -39.08
N ASP A 837 19.79 2.26 -38.79
CA ASP A 837 19.72 3.19 -37.67
C ASP A 837 18.53 4.10 -37.86
N ARG A 838 17.40 3.83 -37.15
CA ARG A 838 16.41 4.88 -36.80
C ARG A 838 15.59 4.53 -35.56
N ASN A 839 15.90 5.29 -34.51
CA ASN A 839 14.97 5.74 -33.45
C ASN A 839 14.23 4.74 -32.59
N TRP A 840 14.74 4.54 -31.37
CA TRP A 840 13.91 4.54 -30.17
C TRP A 840 14.63 5.23 -29.03
N THR A 841 14.27 6.51 -28.83
CA THR A 841 14.52 7.27 -27.60
C THR A 841 13.41 6.99 -26.60
N PHE A 842 13.79 6.62 -25.39
CA PHE A 842 13.03 6.83 -24.20
C PHE A 842 13.89 7.52 -23.13
#